data_e25c90b3049e7e1e36ef6edcadf9647a
#
_entry.id   e25c90b3049e7e1e36ef6edcadf9647a
#
_cell.length_a   1.000
_cell.length_b   1.000
_cell.length_c   1.000
_cell.angle_alpha   90.00
_cell.angle_beta   90.00
_cell.angle_gamma   90.00
#
_symmetry.space_group_name_H-M   'P 1'
#
loop_
_entity.id
_entity.type
_entity.pdbx_description
1 polymer ?
#
loop_
_entity_poly.entity_id
_entity_poly.type
_entity_poly.pdbx_seq_one_letter_code
_entity_poly.pdbx_strand_id
1 'polypeptide(L)'
;MYRLHLTRNLRSFAFLLIVSAVLAGVGALWWANHTGLPGPWRAAVEQQISKQGAFVKIGSLRYVVLQGIIATDVRVYSEREHLREISRLERVLLDFDKTKLARGIVHLNKIQLDHARLILPVDPENPDSETLHVTDAEGTIFMPGDQRIEVRDAHGKIAGIDVALNARIIWFRQEGPKPPDDSNLNKRRALMAKILGELGKWRFDEKRPPAVQVTLDGDINDFSSITAKLALQIQKMEKNDHILYQVSAEAEMTGDLVTVSSLRASDMNGIFEGHLDYNLANREGRFDVSSSLEIPDLLTAWLGVRMPKDILIGGKQTLESEGDFVLDEHYSPQFRLAGHVRCDWVTLRGADFESVETAFSWREGNLFMRDLKLVRGDGKATAKAMVEWPLVRLEAHSTLPVQVYRQLVAGLKLPIEVVLDHFSERDGANIDITAEGGFDLTNHLAWAYTGHGNAKNISYNGVPVNTAQCKFSLNHQELDFSDGSVNFDYSRYVLHSAFDGAKEGSAKVSRVRYDAAAKLVEVEDVQGSIWAAPVVRLFAPKIADSLEQYRFHQPPEMKASGVVDVTPQGRTALDVSFRSDQPADYQFLGENLTLGQPRGQVVLRGEQVKIGNLRLAAFDGLISGTIDYLGGGKLRGDLSWTKLSIPELTSAYGFQMKSGGDVTGRIDFSLTDNKVETLSGEGLLALEKAELFSVPIFGPLTPLIGTVLSNEKAGIQQAKNAFCTFKISNGILTTNDFQTSTSSLNFAGDGSVNLANRTLDMTMRMNARGFVLGLITLPLRPFSGLFQFHGSGPLRDTKWESMKFTNPPAAQQELLMETPKAKIVPTPRESHF
;
A
#
# COMPACT_ATOMS: atom_id res chain seq x y z
N MET A 1 -27.03 -48.04 20.37
CA MET A 1 -28.51 -47.93 20.21
C MET A 1 -28.96 -46.57 19.61
N TYR A 2 -28.27 -45.47 19.80
CA TYR A 2 -28.64 -44.16 19.24
C TYR A 2 -28.53 -44.01 17.71
N ARG A 3 -27.73 -44.80 17.01
CA ARG A 3 -27.55 -44.70 15.54
C ARG A 3 -28.72 -45.25 14.68
N LEU A 4 -29.49 -46.13 15.24
CA LEU A 4 -30.63 -46.73 14.54
C LEU A 4 -31.86 -45.78 14.40
N HIS A 5 -31.98 -44.79 15.29
CA HIS A 5 -33.16 -43.92 15.33
C HIS A 5 -33.12 -42.79 14.30
N LEU A 6 -31.90 -42.27 13.95
CA LEU A 6 -31.73 -41.14 12.97
C LEU A 6 -32.00 -41.56 11.53
N THR A 7 -31.46 -42.73 11.18
CA THR A 7 -31.66 -43.33 9.86
C THR A 7 -33.13 -43.64 9.61
N ARG A 8 -33.79 -44.09 10.62
CA ARG A 8 -35.21 -44.42 10.56
C ARG A 8 -36.07 -43.18 10.27
N ASN A 9 -35.64 -42.04 10.68
CA ASN A 9 -36.43 -40.80 10.63
C ASN A 9 -36.31 -40.01 9.32
N LEU A 10 -35.17 -39.89 8.67
CA LEU A 10 -35.06 -39.34 7.31
C LEU A 10 -35.74 -40.24 6.28
N ARG A 11 -35.69 -41.50 6.56
CA ARG A 11 -36.40 -42.57 5.88
C ARG A 11 -37.92 -42.33 5.97
N SER A 12 -38.44 -42.05 7.16
CA SER A 12 -39.85 -41.75 7.33
C SER A 12 -40.28 -40.49 6.59
N PHE A 13 -39.34 -39.55 6.27
CA PHE A 13 -39.70 -38.35 5.57
C PHE A 13 -39.62 -38.50 4.01
N ALA A 14 -38.57 -39.09 3.43
CA ALA A 14 -38.60 -39.56 2.03
C ALA A 14 -39.78 -40.52 1.82
N PHE A 15 -40.07 -41.32 2.84
CA PHE A 15 -41.25 -42.13 2.93
C PHE A 15 -42.55 -41.32 3.10
N LEU A 16 -42.54 -40.22 3.85
CA LEU A 16 -43.74 -39.38 3.98
C LEU A 16 -44.02 -38.61 2.68
N LEU A 17 -43.00 -38.17 1.94
CA LEU A 17 -43.17 -37.66 0.56
C LEU A 17 -43.64 -38.75 -0.40
N ILE A 18 -43.18 -39.96 -0.26
CA ILE A 18 -43.56 -41.12 -1.08
C ILE A 18 -44.85 -41.74 -0.59
N VAL A 19 -44.99 -41.84 0.74
CA VAL A 19 -46.29 -42.23 1.34
C VAL A 19 -47.31 -41.13 1.14
N SER A 20 -46.93 -39.86 1.08
CA SER A 20 -47.87 -38.82 0.69
C SER A 20 -48.17 -38.86 -0.81
N ALA A 21 -47.20 -39.16 -1.69
CA ALA A 21 -47.47 -39.43 -3.09
C ALA A 21 -48.17 -40.80 -3.27
N VAL A 22 -47.87 -41.82 -2.43
CA VAL A 22 -48.48 -43.13 -2.39
C VAL A 22 -49.75 -43.12 -1.51
N LEU A 23 -49.78 -42.39 -0.39
CA LEU A 23 -51.02 -42.14 0.32
C LEU A 23 -51.93 -41.10 -0.36
N ALA A 24 -51.35 -40.19 -1.11
CA ALA A 24 -52.14 -39.45 -2.08
C ALA A 24 -52.69 -40.37 -3.18
N GLY A 25 -51.94 -41.31 -3.61
CA GLY A 25 -52.38 -42.37 -4.49
C GLY A 25 -53.33 -43.30 -3.79
N VAL A 26 -52.99 -43.82 -2.61
CA VAL A 26 -53.83 -44.70 -1.77
C VAL A 26 -54.97 -43.90 -1.19
N GLY A 27 -54.77 -42.60 -0.87
CA GLY A 27 -55.83 -41.68 -0.55
C GLY A 27 -56.76 -41.41 -1.71
N ALA A 28 -56.28 -41.36 -2.97
CA ALA A 28 -57.14 -41.37 -4.12
C ALA A 28 -57.98 -42.66 -4.24
N LEU A 29 -57.45 -43.75 -3.69
CA LEU A 29 -58.28 -44.93 -3.58
C LEU A 29 -59.47 -44.80 -2.63
N TRP A 30 -59.40 -43.93 -1.73
CA TRP A 30 -60.22 -43.93 -0.62
C TRP A 30 -61.36 -42.98 -0.64
N TRP A 31 -61.32 -42.13 -1.52
CA TRP A 31 -62.42 -41.21 -1.49
C TRP A 31 -63.37 -41.33 -2.57
N ALA A 32 -63.60 -42.40 -2.88
CA ALA A 32 -64.63 -42.70 -3.80
C ALA A 32 -65.91 -43.16 -3.17
N ASN A 33 -66.55 -42.36 -2.49
CA ASN A 33 -67.89 -42.85 -2.31
C ASN A 33 -68.96 -41.94 -1.70
N HIS A 34 -69.33 -40.90 -2.38
CA HIS A 34 -70.45 -40.21 -1.72
C HIS A 34 -71.71 -40.01 -2.51
N THR A 35 -71.76 -40.42 -3.78
CA THR A 35 -72.98 -40.13 -4.50
C THR A 35 -73.40 -41.15 -5.57
N GLY A 36 -72.98 -42.40 -5.53
CA GLY A 36 -73.30 -43.29 -6.61
C GLY A 36 -73.55 -44.73 -6.27
N LEU A 37 -72.75 -45.34 -5.39
CA LEU A 37 -72.91 -46.70 -4.96
C LEU A 37 -73.46 -46.76 -3.54
N PRO A 38 -74.30 -47.79 -3.22
CA PRO A 38 -74.85 -47.99 -1.87
C PRO A 38 -73.79 -48.00 -0.78
N GLY A 39 -74.13 -47.51 0.39
CA GLY A 39 -73.25 -47.43 1.58
C GLY A 39 -72.49 -48.72 1.90
N PRO A 40 -73.06 -49.97 1.75
CA PRO A 40 -72.33 -51.18 1.95
C PRO A 40 -71.14 -51.40 1.04
N TRP A 41 -71.21 -50.97 -0.22
CA TRP A 41 -70.08 -51.09 -1.13
C TRP A 41 -68.94 -50.17 -0.77
N ARG A 42 -69.26 -49.01 -0.31
CA ARG A 42 -68.27 -48.06 0.19
C ARG A 42 -67.58 -48.65 1.39
N ALA A 43 -68.29 -49.13 2.39
CA ALA A 43 -67.72 -49.73 3.56
C ALA A 43 -66.85 -50.97 3.23
N ALA A 44 -67.24 -51.76 2.23
CA ALA A 44 -66.43 -52.89 1.77
C ALA A 44 -65.12 -52.49 1.11
N VAL A 45 -65.12 -51.40 0.32
CA VAL A 45 -63.90 -50.81 -0.28
C VAL A 45 -63.05 -50.23 0.79
N GLU A 46 -63.58 -49.42 1.71
CA GLU A 46 -62.85 -48.88 2.83
C GLU A 46 -62.22 -50.00 3.73
N GLN A 47 -62.97 -51.02 3.99
CA GLN A 47 -62.47 -52.15 4.80
C GLN A 47 -61.35 -52.94 4.09
N GLN A 48 -61.49 -53.12 2.79
CA GLN A 48 -60.46 -53.85 2.00
C GLN A 48 -59.15 -53.07 1.95
N ILE A 49 -59.23 -51.77 1.81
CA ILE A 49 -58.05 -50.88 1.85
C ILE A 49 -57.44 -50.84 3.26
N SER A 50 -58.31 -50.81 4.28
CA SER A 50 -57.84 -50.85 5.66
C SER A 50 -57.07 -52.15 5.98
N LYS A 51 -57.45 -53.28 5.37
CA LYS A 51 -56.67 -54.53 5.51
C LYS A 51 -55.28 -54.45 4.86
N GLN A 52 -55.12 -53.53 3.94
CA GLN A 52 -53.83 -53.25 3.27
C GLN A 52 -53.02 -52.19 4.01
N GLY A 53 -53.48 -51.70 5.15
CA GLY A 53 -52.71 -50.81 6.02
C GLY A 53 -52.95 -49.32 5.81
N ALA A 54 -53.90 -48.93 4.92
CA ALA A 54 -54.24 -47.51 4.69
C ALA A 54 -55.63 -47.21 5.23
N PHE A 55 -55.76 -46.17 6.06
CA PHE A 55 -57.06 -45.81 6.66
C PHE A 55 -57.70 -44.65 5.91
N VAL A 56 -58.88 -44.83 5.47
CA VAL A 56 -59.45 -43.95 4.48
C VAL A 56 -60.95 -43.77 4.68
N LYS A 57 -61.46 -42.61 4.23
CA LYS A 57 -62.84 -42.26 4.21
C LYS A 57 -63.24 -41.73 2.83
N ILE A 58 -64.20 -42.36 2.21
CA ILE A 58 -64.64 -42.07 0.83
C ILE A 58 -65.87 -41.17 0.90
N GLY A 59 -65.86 -40.02 0.18
CA GLY A 59 -66.99 -39.10 0.10
C GLY A 59 -68.08 -39.63 -0.78
N SER A 60 -67.79 -39.99 -2.02
CA SER A 60 -68.73 -40.61 -2.91
C SER A 60 -68.10 -41.69 -3.82
N LEU A 61 -68.87 -42.70 -4.19
CA LEU A 61 -68.43 -43.73 -5.13
C LEU A 61 -69.46 -43.81 -6.28
N ARG A 62 -69.02 -43.67 -7.47
CA ARG A 62 -69.88 -43.65 -8.67
C ARG A 62 -69.32 -44.60 -9.71
N TYR A 63 -70.19 -45.34 -10.34
CA TYR A 63 -69.82 -46.09 -11.51
C TYR A 63 -70.17 -45.26 -12.77
N VAL A 64 -69.17 -45.00 -13.58
CA VAL A 64 -69.27 -44.27 -14.85
C VAL A 64 -69.06 -45.25 -15.96
N VAL A 65 -70.01 -45.33 -16.87
CA VAL A 65 -69.97 -46.25 -18.00
C VAL A 65 -68.79 -45.90 -18.88
N LEU A 66 -67.92 -46.86 -19.24
CA LEU A 66 -66.66 -46.76 -19.98
C LEU A 66 -65.45 -46.22 -19.17
N GLN A 67 -65.66 -45.63 -18.05
CA GLN A 67 -64.57 -45.13 -17.18
C GLN A 67 -64.31 -46.06 -15.98
N GLY A 68 -65.30 -46.71 -15.46
CA GLY A 68 -65.16 -47.56 -14.27
C GLY A 68 -65.76 -46.95 -13.01
N ILE A 69 -65.26 -47.34 -11.86
CA ILE A 69 -65.70 -46.86 -10.54
C ILE A 69 -64.88 -45.64 -10.17
N ILE A 70 -65.55 -44.45 -10.11
CA ILE A 70 -64.96 -43.21 -9.74
C ILE A 70 -65.28 -42.90 -8.29
N ALA A 71 -64.27 -42.59 -7.58
CA ALA A 71 -64.36 -42.09 -6.19
C ALA A 71 -64.05 -40.57 -6.15
N THR A 72 -64.77 -39.85 -5.30
CA THR A 72 -64.56 -38.43 -5.12
C THR A 72 -64.51 -38.07 -3.64
N ASP A 73 -63.84 -36.95 -3.31
CA ASP A 73 -63.60 -36.47 -1.98
C ASP A 73 -63.02 -37.57 -1.07
N VAL A 74 -61.93 -38.19 -1.37
CA VAL A 74 -61.18 -39.25 -0.63
C VAL A 74 -60.26 -38.65 0.41
N ARG A 75 -60.42 -39.01 1.70
CA ARG A 75 -59.59 -38.57 2.81
C ARG A 75 -58.78 -39.71 3.38
N VAL A 76 -57.54 -39.50 3.49
CA VAL A 76 -56.57 -40.49 4.04
C VAL A 76 -56.18 -40.08 5.40
N TYR A 77 -56.12 -41.05 6.29
CA TYR A 77 -55.75 -40.83 7.70
C TYR A 77 -54.55 -41.68 8.11
N SER A 78 -53.82 -41.14 9.12
CA SER A 78 -52.68 -41.86 9.68
C SER A 78 -53.12 -43.03 10.57
N GLU A 79 -54.31 -43.00 11.13
CA GLU A 79 -54.80 -43.87 12.16
C GLU A 79 -56.19 -44.46 11.83
N ARG A 80 -56.48 -45.61 12.46
CA ARG A 80 -57.72 -46.32 12.21
C ARG A 80 -58.94 -45.53 12.73
N GLU A 81 -58.74 -44.72 13.76
CA GLU A 81 -59.74 -43.86 14.35
C GLU A 81 -60.07 -42.61 13.52
N HIS A 82 -59.43 -42.38 12.38
CA HIS A 82 -59.65 -41.27 11.49
C HIS A 82 -59.42 -39.88 12.16
N LEU A 83 -58.50 -39.80 13.11
CA LEU A 83 -58.25 -38.57 13.86
C LEU A 83 -57.38 -37.56 13.08
N ARG A 84 -56.45 -38.05 12.26
CA ARG A 84 -55.54 -37.16 11.51
C ARG A 84 -55.63 -37.42 9.99
N GLU A 85 -56.07 -36.42 9.24
CA GLU A 85 -56.07 -36.41 7.77
C GLU A 85 -54.67 -36.12 7.28
N ILE A 86 -54.11 -36.99 6.43
CA ILE A 86 -52.75 -36.86 5.84
C ILE A 86 -52.78 -36.55 4.37
N SER A 87 -53.93 -36.79 3.72
CA SER A 87 -54.09 -36.42 2.30
C SER A 87 -55.54 -36.34 1.93
N ARG A 88 -55.84 -35.53 0.91
CA ARG A 88 -57.17 -35.36 0.33
C ARG A 88 -57.10 -35.38 -1.19
N LEU A 89 -57.96 -36.17 -1.83
CA LEU A 89 -58.01 -36.33 -3.26
C LEU A 89 -59.38 -35.99 -3.82
N GLU A 90 -59.50 -35.21 -4.86
CA GLU A 90 -60.79 -34.77 -5.38
C GLU A 90 -61.45 -35.82 -6.22
N ARG A 91 -60.70 -36.55 -7.10
CA ARG A 91 -61.24 -37.60 -8.00
C ARG A 91 -60.24 -38.69 -8.28
N VAL A 92 -60.67 -39.99 -8.27
CA VAL A 92 -59.85 -41.13 -8.62
C VAL A 92 -60.69 -42.21 -9.30
N LEU A 93 -60.07 -42.94 -10.24
CA LEU A 93 -60.64 -44.10 -10.88
C LEU A 93 -60.13 -45.38 -10.20
N LEU A 94 -61.04 -46.25 -9.81
CA LEU A 94 -60.78 -47.52 -9.13
C LEU A 94 -61.04 -48.69 -10.10
N ASP A 95 -60.02 -49.57 -10.27
CA ASP A 95 -60.18 -50.77 -11.06
C ASP A 95 -60.08 -52.00 -10.13
N PHE A 96 -61.18 -52.79 -10.14
CA PHE A 96 -61.34 -53.98 -9.31
C PHE A 96 -61.19 -55.23 -10.11
N ASP A 97 -60.73 -56.28 -9.50
CA ASP A 97 -60.71 -57.64 -10.07
C ASP A 97 -62.16 -58.09 -10.34
N LYS A 98 -62.55 -58.09 -11.61
CA LYS A 98 -63.92 -58.40 -12.02
C LYS A 98 -64.33 -59.83 -11.68
N THR A 99 -63.39 -60.73 -11.66
CA THR A 99 -63.65 -62.16 -11.36
C THR A 99 -63.87 -62.41 -9.84
N LYS A 100 -63.15 -61.72 -9.02
CA LYS A 100 -63.30 -61.74 -7.55
C LYS A 100 -64.58 -60.95 -7.17
N LEU A 101 -64.83 -59.85 -7.83
CA LEU A 101 -66.01 -59.02 -7.58
C LEU A 101 -67.28 -59.76 -7.90
N ALA A 102 -67.32 -60.57 -8.99
CA ALA A 102 -68.45 -61.43 -9.31
C ALA A 102 -68.70 -62.54 -8.29
N ARG A 103 -67.75 -62.84 -7.45
CA ARG A 103 -67.86 -63.78 -6.32
C ARG A 103 -68.12 -63.08 -4.96
N GLY A 104 -68.42 -61.77 -5.02
CA GLY A 104 -68.69 -60.98 -3.83
C GLY A 104 -67.43 -60.56 -3.05
N ILE A 105 -66.23 -60.77 -3.65
CA ILE A 105 -64.95 -60.40 -2.99
C ILE A 105 -64.48 -59.09 -3.67
N VAL A 106 -64.42 -58.01 -2.89
CA VAL A 106 -63.92 -56.77 -3.34
C VAL A 106 -62.37 -56.78 -3.29
N HIS A 107 -61.71 -56.76 -4.44
CA HIS A 107 -60.28 -56.75 -4.58
C HIS A 107 -59.86 -55.67 -5.57
N LEU A 108 -59.14 -54.72 -5.08
CA LEU A 108 -58.64 -53.58 -5.85
C LEU A 108 -57.33 -53.91 -6.52
N ASN A 109 -57.26 -53.79 -7.84
CA ASN A 109 -56.04 -54.08 -8.65
C ASN A 109 -55.22 -52.82 -8.85
N LYS A 110 -55.88 -51.71 -9.19
CA LYS A 110 -55.20 -50.44 -9.46
C LYS A 110 -56.08 -49.22 -9.24
N ILE A 111 -55.44 -48.13 -9.03
CA ILE A 111 -56.00 -46.82 -8.91
C ILE A 111 -55.37 -45.92 -9.94
N GLN A 112 -56.21 -45.17 -10.61
CA GLN A 112 -55.75 -44.22 -11.59
C GLN A 112 -56.13 -42.80 -11.10
N LEU A 113 -55.13 -41.95 -11.04
CA LEU A 113 -55.26 -40.54 -10.84
C LEU A 113 -55.51 -39.87 -12.20
N ASP A 114 -56.46 -38.94 -12.26
CA ASP A 114 -56.77 -38.23 -13.49
C ASP A 114 -57.05 -36.76 -13.09
N HIS A 115 -56.03 -35.86 -13.33
CA HIS A 115 -56.03 -34.44 -12.95
C HIS A 115 -56.47 -34.20 -11.50
N ALA A 116 -56.02 -35.03 -10.62
CA ALA A 116 -56.36 -35.00 -9.20
C ALA A 116 -55.64 -33.84 -8.48
N ARG A 117 -56.32 -33.28 -7.46
CA ARG A 117 -55.66 -32.41 -6.48
C ARG A 117 -55.35 -33.21 -5.22
N LEU A 118 -54.11 -33.05 -4.76
CA LEU A 118 -53.63 -33.64 -3.52
C LEU A 118 -53.26 -32.51 -2.57
N ILE A 119 -53.69 -32.60 -1.33
CA ILE A 119 -53.31 -31.71 -0.24
C ILE A 119 -52.51 -32.56 0.76
N LEU A 120 -51.25 -32.26 0.94
CA LEU A 120 -50.34 -33.01 1.78
C LEU A 120 -49.86 -32.11 2.91
N PRO A 121 -50.11 -32.41 4.17
CA PRO A 121 -49.54 -31.62 5.26
C PRO A 121 -48.02 -31.86 5.31
N VAL A 122 -47.27 -30.79 5.46
CA VAL A 122 -45.81 -30.85 5.63
C VAL A 122 -45.46 -31.61 6.89
N ASP A 123 -46.30 -31.48 7.90
CA ASP A 123 -46.26 -32.22 9.15
C ASP A 123 -47.60 -32.93 9.43
N PRO A 124 -47.71 -34.22 9.18
CA PRO A 124 -48.94 -34.96 9.48
C PRO A 124 -49.33 -35.01 10.94
N GLU A 125 -48.41 -34.73 11.86
CA GLU A 125 -48.68 -34.70 13.29
C GLU A 125 -49.13 -33.34 13.81
N ASN A 126 -48.96 -32.28 13.02
CA ASN A 126 -49.39 -30.93 13.32
C ASN A 126 -50.52 -30.48 12.36
N PRO A 127 -51.76 -30.43 12.77
CA PRO A 127 -52.88 -30.05 11.95
C PRO A 127 -52.80 -28.60 11.41
N ASP A 128 -52.01 -27.75 12.07
CA ASP A 128 -51.78 -26.34 11.66
C ASP A 128 -50.53 -26.18 10.78
N SER A 129 -49.87 -27.29 10.40
CA SER A 129 -48.70 -27.22 9.49
C SER A 129 -49.10 -26.73 8.09
N GLU A 130 -48.11 -26.12 7.42
CA GLU A 130 -48.24 -25.80 6.01
C GLU A 130 -48.65 -27.03 5.19
N THR A 131 -49.44 -26.82 4.16
CA THR A 131 -49.88 -27.88 3.27
C THR A 131 -49.23 -27.72 1.89
N LEU A 132 -48.66 -28.80 1.38
CA LEU A 132 -48.24 -28.89 -0.01
C LEU A 132 -49.43 -29.26 -0.93
N HIS A 133 -49.67 -28.41 -1.89
CA HIS A 133 -50.72 -28.65 -2.88
C HIS A 133 -50.06 -29.28 -4.12
N VAL A 134 -50.43 -30.53 -4.41
CA VAL A 134 -50.15 -31.14 -5.70
C VAL A 134 -51.31 -30.92 -6.64
N THR A 135 -51.04 -30.28 -7.75
CA THR A 135 -52.07 -30.04 -8.82
C THR A 135 -51.75 -30.88 -10.03
N ASP A 136 -52.76 -31.14 -10.85
CA ASP A 136 -52.67 -31.94 -12.08
C ASP A 136 -52.00 -33.32 -11.84
N ALA A 137 -52.33 -33.98 -10.73
CA ALA A 137 -51.80 -35.26 -10.40
C ALA A 137 -52.42 -36.34 -11.30
N GLU A 138 -51.59 -36.99 -12.07
CA GLU A 138 -51.91 -38.11 -12.90
C GLU A 138 -51.00 -39.29 -12.57
N GLY A 139 -51.39 -40.50 -12.82
CA GLY A 139 -50.61 -41.68 -12.54
C GLY A 139 -51.40 -42.91 -12.22
N THR A 140 -50.75 -44.05 -12.15
CA THR A 140 -51.36 -45.34 -11.80
C THR A 140 -50.66 -45.95 -10.62
N ILE A 141 -51.49 -46.40 -9.66
CA ILE A 141 -51.04 -47.15 -8.47
C ILE A 141 -51.56 -48.57 -8.59
N PHE A 142 -50.66 -49.51 -8.66
CA PHE A 142 -50.94 -50.94 -8.68
C PHE A 142 -50.81 -51.50 -7.30
N MET A 143 -51.75 -52.44 -6.98
CA MET A 143 -51.71 -53.25 -5.76
C MET A 143 -51.68 -54.73 -6.13
N PRO A 144 -50.52 -55.28 -6.52
CA PRO A 144 -50.41 -56.63 -7.00
C PRO A 144 -50.71 -57.71 -5.93
N GLY A 145 -50.89 -57.34 -4.74
CA GLY A 145 -50.93 -58.25 -3.59
C GLY A 145 -49.54 -58.33 -2.96
N ASP A 146 -49.26 -59.28 -2.14
CA ASP A 146 -47.95 -59.51 -1.53
C ASP A 146 -47.40 -58.28 -0.77
N GLN A 147 -48.31 -57.44 -0.30
CA GLN A 147 -47.96 -56.22 0.47
C GLN A 147 -47.10 -55.20 -0.30
N ARG A 148 -47.16 -55.23 -1.63
CA ARG A 148 -46.45 -54.31 -2.53
C ARG A 148 -47.36 -53.24 -3.08
N ILE A 149 -46.85 -52.09 -3.23
CA ILE A 149 -47.45 -50.94 -3.94
C ILE A 149 -46.50 -50.52 -5.04
N GLU A 150 -46.99 -50.45 -6.26
CA GLU A 150 -46.22 -49.90 -7.39
C GLU A 150 -46.92 -48.64 -7.93
N VAL A 151 -46.20 -47.54 -7.91
CA VAL A 151 -46.63 -46.26 -8.55
C VAL A 151 -45.92 -46.19 -9.89
N ARG A 152 -46.65 -46.03 -10.95
CA ARG A 152 -46.14 -45.93 -12.33
C ARG A 152 -46.64 -44.67 -12.98
N ASP A 153 -45.68 -44.00 -13.62
CA ASP A 153 -45.95 -42.82 -14.44
C ASP A 153 -46.79 -41.74 -13.73
N ALA A 154 -46.53 -41.62 -12.41
CA ALA A 154 -47.14 -40.55 -11.63
C ALA A 154 -46.46 -39.22 -11.89
N HIS A 155 -47.21 -38.22 -12.24
CA HIS A 155 -46.72 -36.86 -12.38
C HIS A 155 -47.73 -35.86 -11.84
N GLY A 156 -47.23 -34.67 -11.46
CA GLY A 156 -48.01 -33.61 -10.91
C GLY A 156 -47.17 -32.37 -10.64
N LYS A 157 -47.81 -31.27 -10.28
CA LYS A 157 -47.15 -30.01 -9.97
C LYS A 157 -47.18 -29.74 -8.45
N ILE A 158 -46.03 -29.53 -7.86
CA ILE A 158 -45.87 -29.17 -6.43
C ILE A 158 -45.17 -27.83 -6.37
N ALA A 159 -45.83 -26.81 -5.83
CA ALA A 159 -45.29 -25.45 -5.71
C ALA A 159 -44.66 -24.90 -7.03
N GLY A 160 -45.27 -25.23 -8.17
CA GLY A 160 -44.78 -24.82 -9.49
C GLY A 160 -43.65 -25.69 -10.06
N ILE A 161 -43.31 -26.80 -9.42
CA ILE A 161 -42.30 -27.77 -9.89
C ILE A 161 -43.04 -28.99 -10.48
N ASP A 162 -42.64 -29.40 -11.67
CA ASP A 162 -43.17 -30.63 -12.30
C ASP A 162 -42.45 -31.84 -11.67
N VAL A 163 -43.20 -32.74 -11.04
CA VAL A 163 -42.66 -33.93 -10.36
C VAL A 163 -43.18 -35.16 -11.06
N ALA A 164 -42.27 -36.00 -11.52
CA ALA A 164 -42.58 -37.34 -12.00
C ALA A 164 -42.07 -38.40 -10.96
N LEU A 165 -42.93 -39.33 -10.62
CA LEU A 165 -42.63 -40.34 -9.60
C LEU A 165 -42.90 -41.75 -10.13
N ASN A 166 -41.90 -42.63 -10.01
CA ASN A 166 -42.05 -44.07 -10.13
C ASN A 166 -41.61 -44.70 -8.84
N ALA A 167 -42.45 -45.58 -8.24
CA ALA A 167 -42.11 -46.19 -6.98
C ALA A 167 -42.50 -47.68 -6.90
N ARG A 168 -41.68 -48.50 -6.33
CA ARG A 168 -41.92 -49.86 -6.00
C ARG A 168 -41.62 -50.07 -4.53
N ILE A 169 -42.66 -50.20 -3.72
CA ILE A 169 -42.55 -50.15 -2.26
C ILE A 169 -43.16 -51.44 -1.69
N ILE A 170 -42.41 -52.12 -0.81
CA ILE A 170 -42.93 -53.15 0.04
C ILE A 170 -43.48 -52.47 1.30
N TRP A 171 -44.81 -52.63 1.45
CA TRP A 171 -45.52 -52.04 2.57
C TRP A 171 -45.98 -53.11 3.54
N PHE A 172 -45.28 -53.29 4.64
CA PHE A 172 -45.69 -54.19 5.69
C PHE A 172 -45.79 -53.39 7.00
N ARG A 173 -46.94 -53.52 7.67
CA ARG A 173 -47.11 -53.02 9.04
C ARG A 173 -47.01 -54.19 9.98
N GLN A 174 -45.90 -54.41 10.67
CA GLN A 174 -45.84 -55.21 11.86
C GLN A 174 -46.59 -54.48 12.99
N GLU A 175 -47.61 -55.15 13.57
CA GLU A 175 -48.20 -54.72 14.83
C GLU A 175 -47.16 -54.89 15.96
N GLY A 176 -46.36 -53.89 16.18
CA GLY A 176 -45.35 -53.76 17.23
C GLY A 176 -45.53 -52.52 18.05
N PRO A 177 -44.96 -52.44 19.26
CA PRO A 177 -45.06 -51.27 20.09
C PRO A 177 -44.47 -50.06 19.34
N LYS A 178 -45.16 -48.92 19.42
CA LYS A 178 -44.72 -47.65 18.85
C LYS A 178 -43.25 -47.39 19.27
N PRO A 179 -42.33 -47.08 18.39
CA PRO A 179 -41.00 -46.66 18.81
C PRO A 179 -41.12 -45.40 19.66
N PRO A 180 -40.22 -45.23 20.64
CA PRO A 180 -40.24 -44.07 21.53
C PRO A 180 -40.08 -42.77 20.72
N ASP A 181 -40.66 -41.75 21.29
CA ASP A 181 -40.80 -40.36 20.79
C ASP A 181 -39.58 -39.84 20.04
N ASP A 182 -39.82 -39.41 18.85
CA ASP A 182 -38.79 -39.15 17.84
C ASP A 182 -38.33 -37.71 17.88
N SER A 183 -37.41 -37.42 18.77
CA SER A 183 -36.70 -36.09 18.82
C SER A 183 -36.08 -35.69 17.45
N ASN A 184 -35.96 -36.63 16.55
CA ASN A 184 -35.42 -36.46 15.22
C ASN A 184 -36.47 -35.96 14.19
N LEU A 185 -37.73 -36.09 14.43
CA LEU A 185 -38.79 -35.56 13.54
C LEU A 185 -38.73 -34.04 13.44
N ASN A 186 -38.53 -33.32 14.56
CA ASN A 186 -38.37 -31.88 14.59
C ASN A 186 -37.12 -31.41 13.86
N LYS A 187 -36.02 -32.14 13.93
CA LYS A 187 -34.80 -31.84 13.23
C LYS A 187 -34.95 -31.94 11.71
N ARG A 188 -35.75 -32.89 11.24
CA ARG A 188 -36.07 -33.08 9.80
C ARG A 188 -36.97 -32.01 9.26
N ARG A 189 -37.94 -31.60 10.05
CA ARG A 189 -38.81 -30.46 9.74
C ARG A 189 -37.97 -29.21 9.54
N ALA A 190 -37.02 -28.98 10.46
CA ALA A 190 -36.10 -27.85 10.39
C ALA A 190 -35.22 -27.91 9.11
N LEU A 191 -34.68 -29.07 8.74
CA LEU A 191 -33.91 -29.24 7.50
C LEU A 191 -34.76 -29.01 6.26
N MET A 192 -36.01 -29.57 6.25
CA MET A 192 -36.91 -29.39 5.12
C MET A 192 -37.39 -27.95 5.00
N ALA A 193 -37.73 -27.30 6.10
CA ALA A 193 -38.07 -25.89 6.12
C ALA A 193 -36.89 -25.02 5.58
N LYS A 194 -35.67 -25.38 5.94
CA LYS A 194 -34.45 -24.72 5.43
C LYS A 194 -34.27 -24.94 3.94
N ILE A 195 -34.45 -26.17 3.44
CA ILE A 195 -34.36 -26.46 1.99
C ILE A 195 -35.45 -25.73 1.22
N LEU A 196 -36.70 -25.81 1.68
CA LEU A 196 -37.83 -25.11 1.03
C LEU A 196 -37.65 -23.59 1.10
N GLY A 197 -37.14 -23.07 2.22
CA GLY A 197 -36.83 -21.66 2.39
C GLY A 197 -35.72 -21.18 1.44
N GLU A 198 -34.70 -22.01 1.20
CA GLU A 198 -33.67 -21.69 0.20
C GLU A 198 -34.21 -21.77 -1.23
N LEU A 199 -35.00 -22.80 -1.55
CA LEU A 199 -35.64 -22.92 -2.85
C LEU A 199 -36.60 -21.75 -3.11
N GLY A 200 -37.33 -21.29 -2.12
CA GLY A 200 -38.22 -20.14 -2.19
C GLY A 200 -37.54 -18.80 -2.48
N LYS A 201 -36.24 -18.70 -2.28
CA LYS A 201 -35.44 -17.51 -2.64
C LYS A 201 -35.09 -17.44 -4.13
N TRP A 202 -35.31 -18.53 -4.88
CA TRP A 202 -35.04 -18.61 -6.30
C TRP A 202 -36.31 -18.35 -7.08
N ARG A 203 -36.20 -17.59 -8.17
CA ARG A 203 -37.27 -17.40 -9.15
C ARG A 203 -37.06 -18.35 -10.29
N PHE A 204 -38.09 -19.08 -10.67
CA PHE A 204 -38.08 -20.01 -11.80
C PHE A 204 -38.87 -19.43 -12.98
N ASP A 205 -38.59 -19.94 -14.20
CA ASP A 205 -39.37 -19.57 -15.39
C ASP A 205 -40.75 -20.22 -15.34
N GLU A 206 -41.78 -19.42 -15.25
CA GLU A 206 -43.19 -19.90 -15.20
C GLU A 206 -43.61 -20.69 -16.43
N LYS A 207 -42.99 -20.43 -17.59
CA LYS A 207 -43.26 -21.16 -18.81
C LYS A 207 -42.55 -22.50 -18.93
N ARG A 208 -41.49 -22.67 -18.18
CA ARG A 208 -40.64 -23.87 -18.14
C ARG A 208 -40.26 -24.16 -16.68
N PRO A 209 -41.23 -24.68 -15.92
CA PRO A 209 -41.00 -24.97 -14.52
C PRO A 209 -39.92 -26.03 -14.34
N PRO A 210 -39.27 -26.06 -13.16
CA PRO A 210 -38.34 -27.13 -12.82
C PRO A 210 -38.99 -28.51 -12.94
N ALA A 211 -38.25 -29.46 -13.48
CA ALA A 211 -38.71 -30.86 -13.62
C ALA A 211 -37.88 -31.74 -12.69
N VAL A 212 -38.56 -32.53 -11.86
CA VAL A 212 -37.96 -33.50 -10.93
C VAL A 212 -38.49 -34.90 -11.26
N GLN A 213 -37.62 -35.83 -11.51
CA GLN A 213 -37.93 -37.25 -11.66
C GLN A 213 -37.43 -38.01 -10.43
N VAL A 214 -38.31 -38.76 -9.80
CA VAL A 214 -38.00 -39.56 -8.62
C VAL A 214 -38.33 -41.02 -8.91
N THR A 215 -37.34 -41.90 -8.70
CA THR A 215 -37.56 -43.34 -8.70
C THR A 215 -37.21 -43.90 -7.34
N LEU A 216 -38.12 -44.72 -6.81
CA LEU A 216 -37.96 -45.30 -5.48
C LEU A 216 -38.18 -46.83 -5.54
N ASP A 217 -37.28 -47.53 -4.89
CA ASP A 217 -37.41 -49.00 -4.69
C ASP A 217 -36.96 -49.38 -3.28
N GLY A 218 -37.68 -50.30 -2.61
CA GLY A 218 -37.26 -50.81 -1.34
C GLY A 218 -38.37 -51.16 -0.36
N ASP A 219 -38.00 -51.62 0.83
CA ASP A 219 -38.88 -51.92 1.91
C ASP A 219 -38.97 -50.74 2.91
N ILE A 220 -40.15 -50.24 3.14
CA ILE A 220 -40.43 -49.17 4.08
C ILE A 220 -39.98 -49.51 5.51
N ASN A 221 -40.04 -50.77 5.88
CA ASN A 221 -39.69 -51.19 7.24
C ASN A 221 -38.17 -51.41 7.41
N ASP A 222 -37.46 -51.61 6.31
CA ASP A 222 -35.98 -51.70 6.27
C ASP A 222 -35.42 -50.63 5.36
N PHE A 223 -35.11 -49.56 5.93
CA PHE A 223 -34.55 -48.42 5.25
C PHE A 223 -33.19 -48.63 4.65
N SER A 224 -32.42 -49.55 5.13
CA SER A 224 -31.12 -49.89 4.48
C SER A 224 -31.33 -50.47 3.10
N SER A 225 -32.52 -50.98 2.81
CA SER A 225 -32.92 -51.54 1.50
C SER A 225 -33.44 -50.48 0.53
N ILE A 226 -33.73 -49.27 0.98
CA ILE A 226 -34.30 -48.20 0.13
C ILE A 226 -33.27 -47.62 -0.78
N THR A 227 -33.56 -47.66 -2.07
CA THR A 227 -32.81 -46.91 -3.12
C THR A 227 -33.74 -45.87 -3.70
N ALA A 228 -33.30 -44.62 -3.68
CA ALA A 228 -33.96 -43.50 -4.35
C ALA A 228 -33.05 -42.85 -5.37
N LYS A 229 -33.55 -42.65 -6.58
CA LYS A 229 -32.86 -41.91 -7.64
C LYS A 229 -33.64 -40.62 -7.92
N LEU A 230 -32.93 -39.53 -8.04
CA LEU A 230 -33.48 -38.21 -8.32
C LEU A 230 -32.75 -37.61 -9.52
N ALA A 231 -33.50 -37.15 -10.52
CA ALA A 231 -32.98 -36.32 -11.59
C ALA A 231 -33.73 -34.98 -11.60
N LEU A 232 -32.98 -33.89 -11.49
CA LEU A 232 -33.48 -32.53 -11.49
C LEU A 232 -33.06 -31.82 -12.77
N GLN A 233 -33.98 -31.10 -13.39
CA GLN A 233 -33.71 -30.24 -14.54
C GLN A 233 -34.41 -28.89 -14.37
N ILE A 234 -33.65 -27.80 -14.48
CA ILE A 234 -34.13 -26.42 -14.41
C ILE A 234 -33.56 -25.67 -15.59
N GLN A 235 -34.43 -25.11 -16.43
CA GLN A 235 -34.00 -24.38 -17.62
C GLN A 235 -33.45 -22.98 -17.28
N LYS A 236 -34.04 -22.31 -16.31
CA LYS A 236 -33.63 -20.99 -15.83
C LYS A 236 -34.04 -20.80 -14.38
N MET A 237 -33.14 -20.31 -13.59
CA MET A 237 -33.38 -19.85 -12.22
C MET A 237 -32.60 -18.57 -11.93
N GLU A 238 -33.14 -17.73 -11.06
CA GLU A 238 -32.62 -16.40 -10.76
C GLU A 238 -32.64 -16.14 -9.25
N LYS A 239 -31.57 -15.60 -8.72
CA LYS A 239 -31.44 -15.16 -7.32
C LYS A 239 -30.46 -13.98 -7.24
N ASN A 240 -30.87 -12.89 -6.58
CA ASN A 240 -30.02 -11.70 -6.38
C ASN A 240 -29.40 -11.18 -7.70
N ASP A 241 -30.21 -11.12 -8.77
CA ASP A 241 -29.84 -10.69 -10.13
C ASP A 241 -28.88 -11.64 -10.87
N HIS A 242 -28.46 -12.75 -10.26
CA HIS A 242 -27.69 -13.80 -10.94
C HIS A 242 -28.63 -14.84 -11.56
N ILE A 243 -28.39 -15.12 -12.83
CA ILE A 243 -29.21 -16.04 -13.64
C ILE A 243 -28.40 -17.27 -13.98
N LEU A 244 -28.90 -18.44 -13.56
CA LEU A 244 -28.38 -19.72 -13.97
C LEU A 244 -29.29 -20.37 -15.03
N TYR A 245 -28.68 -20.98 -16.00
CA TYR A 245 -29.32 -21.73 -17.08
C TYR A 245 -28.94 -23.20 -17.02
N GLN A 246 -29.82 -24.08 -17.52
CA GLN A 246 -29.53 -25.51 -17.69
C GLN A 246 -28.98 -26.16 -16.40
N VAL A 247 -29.61 -25.86 -15.27
CA VAL A 247 -29.24 -26.51 -14.02
C VAL A 247 -29.74 -27.95 -14.05
N SER A 248 -28.87 -28.91 -13.82
CA SER A 248 -29.20 -30.33 -13.73
C SER A 248 -28.50 -30.98 -12.54
N ALA A 249 -29.17 -31.92 -11.90
CA ALA A 249 -28.57 -32.73 -10.86
C ALA A 249 -29.07 -34.17 -10.95
N GLU A 250 -28.16 -35.09 -10.75
CA GLU A 250 -28.47 -36.51 -10.57
C GLU A 250 -27.99 -36.96 -9.19
N ALA A 251 -28.91 -37.53 -8.43
CA ALA A 251 -28.61 -37.99 -7.09
C ALA A 251 -29.18 -39.42 -6.88
N GLU A 252 -28.45 -40.21 -6.13
CA GLU A 252 -28.85 -41.54 -5.69
C GLU A 252 -28.70 -41.66 -4.18
N MET A 253 -29.68 -42.19 -3.54
CA MET A 253 -29.64 -42.54 -2.12
C MET A 253 -29.73 -44.06 -1.99
N THR A 254 -28.77 -44.66 -1.29
CA THR A 254 -28.78 -46.05 -0.93
C THR A 254 -28.55 -46.18 0.60
N GLY A 255 -29.59 -46.55 1.31
CA GLY A 255 -29.55 -46.54 2.76
C GLY A 255 -29.29 -45.13 3.30
N ASP A 256 -28.16 -44.97 4.01
CA ASP A 256 -27.76 -43.70 4.60
C ASP A 256 -26.85 -42.85 3.74
N LEU A 257 -26.38 -43.36 2.59
CA LEU A 257 -25.51 -42.66 1.69
C LEU A 257 -26.33 -41.96 0.59
N VAL A 258 -26.13 -40.65 0.46
CA VAL A 258 -26.64 -39.85 -0.64
C VAL A 258 -25.46 -39.40 -1.49
N THR A 259 -25.46 -39.82 -2.75
CA THR A 259 -24.44 -39.44 -3.74
C THR A 259 -25.10 -38.57 -4.79
N VAL A 260 -24.63 -37.34 -4.97
CA VAL A 260 -24.93 -36.49 -6.10
C VAL A 260 -23.82 -36.70 -7.12
N SER A 261 -24.09 -37.57 -8.08
CA SER A 261 -23.08 -38.00 -9.09
C SER A 261 -22.80 -36.91 -10.12
N SER A 262 -23.74 -35.98 -10.34
CA SER A 262 -23.60 -34.89 -11.27
C SER A 262 -24.46 -33.73 -10.79
N LEU A 263 -23.85 -32.60 -10.54
CA LEU A 263 -24.50 -31.31 -10.39
C LEU A 263 -23.88 -30.37 -11.40
N ARG A 264 -24.69 -29.85 -12.32
CA ARG A 264 -24.24 -28.95 -13.38
C ARG A 264 -25.11 -27.72 -13.43
N ALA A 265 -24.50 -26.56 -13.57
CA ALA A 265 -25.20 -25.30 -13.83
C ALA A 265 -24.35 -24.45 -14.77
N SER A 266 -24.99 -23.60 -15.55
CA SER A 266 -24.29 -22.64 -16.40
C SER A 266 -24.91 -21.25 -16.26
N ASP A 267 -24.10 -20.23 -16.45
CA ASP A 267 -24.54 -18.87 -16.75
C ASP A 267 -24.18 -18.52 -18.19
N MET A 268 -24.14 -17.24 -18.53
CA MET A 268 -23.77 -16.79 -19.89
C MET A 268 -22.27 -16.96 -20.16
N ASN A 269 -21.43 -17.04 -19.13
CA ASN A 269 -19.98 -16.93 -19.23
C ASN A 269 -19.23 -18.20 -18.79
N GLY A 270 -19.89 -19.09 -18.05
CA GLY A 270 -19.23 -20.25 -17.49
C GLY A 270 -20.14 -21.41 -17.13
N ILE A 271 -19.52 -22.44 -16.60
CA ILE A 271 -20.14 -23.70 -16.18
C ILE A 271 -19.68 -24.02 -14.77
N PHE A 272 -20.58 -24.51 -13.96
CA PHE A 272 -20.33 -25.13 -12.66
C PHE A 272 -20.60 -26.63 -12.77
N GLU A 273 -19.70 -27.43 -12.27
CA GLU A 273 -19.83 -28.89 -12.12
C GLU A 273 -19.47 -29.29 -10.71
N GLY A 274 -20.20 -30.23 -10.15
CA GLY A 274 -19.94 -30.68 -8.78
C GLY A 274 -20.38 -32.11 -8.55
N HIS A 275 -19.73 -32.73 -7.59
CA HIS A 275 -20.01 -34.02 -7.03
C HIS A 275 -20.11 -33.91 -5.52
N LEU A 276 -21.02 -34.69 -4.90
CA LEU A 276 -21.23 -34.67 -3.45
C LEU A 276 -21.60 -36.06 -2.97
N ASP A 277 -20.88 -36.54 -1.96
CA ASP A 277 -21.28 -37.70 -1.14
C ASP A 277 -21.65 -37.20 0.24
N TYR A 278 -22.79 -37.62 0.74
CA TYR A 278 -23.27 -37.24 2.05
C TYR A 278 -23.83 -38.43 2.82
N ASN A 279 -23.36 -38.66 4.03
CA ASN A 279 -23.83 -39.71 4.91
C ASN A 279 -24.81 -39.14 5.92
N LEU A 280 -26.07 -39.60 5.84
CA LEU A 280 -27.17 -39.16 6.69
C LEU A 280 -27.00 -39.55 8.17
N ALA A 281 -26.27 -40.66 8.44
CA ALA A 281 -26.12 -41.17 9.82
C ALA A 281 -25.14 -40.35 10.64
N ASN A 282 -23.97 -40.06 10.11
CA ASN A 282 -22.92 -39.29 10.78
C ASN A 282 -22.90 -37.81 10.42
N ARG A 283 -23.72 -37.37 9.44
CA ARG A 283 -23.84 -36.01 8.92
C ARG A 283 -22.56 -35.47 8.28
N GLU A 284 -21.72 -36.33 7.78
CA GLU A 284 -20.50 -35.97 7.11
C GLU A 284 -20.71 -36.01 5.60
N GLY A 285 -20.11 -35.08 4.91
CA GLY A 285 -20.11 -35.06 3.45
C GLY A 285 -18.75 -34.74 2.88
N ARG A 286 -18.54 -35.18 1.66
CA ARG A 286 -17.39 -34.83 0.83
C ARG A 286 -17.90 -34.28 -0.47
N PHE A 287 -17.23 -33.26 -0.98
CA PHE A 287 -17.56 -32.67 -2.27
C PHE A 287 -16.29 -32.37 -3.08
N ASP A 288 -16.49 -32.37 -4.36
CA ASP A 288 -15.57 -31.74 -5.30
C ASP A 288 -16.36 -30.87 -6.28
N VAL A 289 -15.82 -29.70 -6.61
CA VAL A 289 -16.48 -28.75 -7.50
C VAL A 289 -15.46 -28.09 -8.42
N SER A 290 -15.91 -27.87 -9.65
CA SER A 290 -15.20 -27.09 -10.66
C SER A 290 -16.14 -26.01 -11.20
N SER A 291 -15.67 -24.80 -11.31
CA SER A 291 -16.48 -23.67 -11.77
C SER A 291 -15.68 -22.72 -12.65
N SER A 292 -16.32 -22.27 -13.71
CA SER A 292 -15.90 -21.12 -14.51
C SER A 292 -16.94 -19.99 -14.51
N LEU A 293 -17.91 -20.06 -13.61
CA LEU A 293 -18.90 -18.99 -13.37
C LEU A 293 -18.23 -17.75 -12.82
N GLU A 294 -18.85 -16.59 -12.98
CA GLU A 294 -18.33 -15.35 -12.43
C GLU A 294 -18.30 -15.37 -10.90
N ILE A 295 -17.12 -15.29 -10.33
CA ILE A 295 -16.90 -15.36 -8.87
C ILE A 295 -17.70 -14.29 -8.10
N PRO A 296 -17.77 -13.02 -8.54
CA PRO A 296 -18.56 -12.00 -7.85
C PRO A 296 -20.05 -12.36 -7.77
N ASP A 297 -20.59 -12.94 -8.84
CA ASP A 297 -21.97 -13.36 -8.90
C ASP A 297 -22.26 -14.57 -8.03
N LEU A 298 -21.35 -15.56 -8.05
CA LEU A 298 -21.41 -16.70 -7.14
C LEU A 298 -21.44 -16.27 -5.67
N LEU A 299 -20.53 -15.37 -5.27
CA LEU A 299 -20.47 -14.87 -3.90
C LEU A 299 -21.76 -14.13 -3.51
N THR A 300 -22.28 -13.32 -4.40
CA THR A 300 -23.50 -12.53 -4.13
C THR A 300 -24.74 -13.41 -4.09
N ALA A 301 -24.90 -14.32 -5.06
CA ALA A 301 -26.09 -15.16 -5.18
C ALA A 301 -26.13 -16.26 -4.08
N TRP A 302 -25.01 -16.88 -3.77
CA TRP A 302 -24.96 -18.06 -2.88
C TRP A 302 -24.62 -17.72 -1.43
N LEU A 303 -23.66 -16.80 -1.21
CA LEU A 303 -23.19 -16.43 0.11
C LEU A 303 -23.78 -15.09 0.61
N GLY A 304 -24.43 -14.32 -0.25
CA GLY A 304 -24.92 -12.99 0.08
C GLY A 304 -23.80 -11.96 0.31
N VAL A 305 -22.57 -12.29 -0.10
CA VAL A 305 -21.39 -11.43 0.07
C VAL A 305 -21.18 -10.61 -1.19
N ARG A 306 -21.22 -9.29 -1.06
CA ARG A 306 -20.87 -8.40 -2.16
C ARG A 306 -19.38 -8.12 -2.18
N MET A 307 -18.79 -8.22 -3.35
CA MET A 307 -17.40 -7.81 -3.54
C MET A 307 -17.21 -6.33 -3.20
N PRO A 308 -16.10 -5.97 -2.55
CA PRO A 308 -15.72 -4.57 -2.37
C PRO A 308 -15.65 -3.85 -3.73
N LYS A 309 -16.08 -2.58 -3.78
CA LYS A 309 -16.08 -1.79 -5.01
C LYS A 309 -14.71 -1.59 -5.64
N ASP A 310 -13.68 -1.76 -4.83
CA ASP A 310 -12.28 -1.59 -5.22
C ASP A 310 -11.70 -2.84 -5.88
N ILE A 311 -12.47 -3.93 -5.97
CA ILE A 311 -12.06 -5.18 -6.61
C ILE A 311 -13.01 -5.46 -7.77
N LEU A 312 -12.45 -5.48 -8.97
CA LEU A 312 -13.15 -5.88 -10.19
C LEU A 312 -12.48 -7.13 -10.74
N ILE A 313 -13.27 -8.14 -11.03
CA ILE A 313 -12.81 -9.39 -11.63
C ILE A 313 -13.48 -9.52 -12.99
N GLY A 314 -12.69 -9.78 -14.01
CA GLY A 314 -13.18 -9.98 -15.38
C GLY A 314 -12.42 -11.11 -16.07
N GLY A 315 -12.69 -11.29 -17.36
CA GLY A 315 -12.08 -12.34 -18.15
C GLY A 315 -12.51 -13.74 -17.71
N LYS A 316 -11.71 -14.75 -18.08
CA LYS A 316 -11.96 -16.13 -17.70
C LYS A 316 -11.61 -16.37 -16.25
N GLN A 317 -12.53 -17.00 -15.53
CA GLN A 317 -12.37 -17.36 -14.14
C GLN A 317 -12.44 -18.88 -14.00
N THR A 318 -11.63 -19.47 -13.14
CA THR A 318 -11.69 -20.89 -12.82
C THR A 318 -11.53 -21.07 -11.32
N LEU A 319 -12.38 -21.90 -10.76
CA LEU A 319 -12.35 -22.32 -9.35
C LEU A 319 -12.46 -23.85 -9.33
N GLU A 320 -11.50 -24.48 -8.70
CA GLU A 320 -11.55 -25.90 -8.38
C GLU A 320 -11.44 -26.04 -6.87
N SER A 321 -12.31 -26.80 -6.25
CA SER A 321 -12.29 -27.00 -4.80
C SER A 321 -12.80 -28.37 -4.43
N GLU A 322 -12.11 -29.01 -3.50
CA GLU A 322 -12.50 -30.26 -2.87
C GLU A 322 -12.53 -30.10 -1.34
N GLY A 323 -13.34 -30.87 -0.69
CA GLY A 323 -13.40 -30.79 0.77
C GLY A 323 -14.38 -31.71 1.42
N ASP A 324 -14.41 -31.60 2.73
CA ASP A 324 -15.36 -32.27 3.59
C ASP A 324 -16.12 -31.26 4.43
N PHE A 325 -17.31 -31.65 4.83
CA PHE A 325 -18.11 -30.89 5.77
C PHE A 325 -18.83 -31.80 6.77
N VAL A 326 -19.11 -31.24 7.91
CA VAL A 326 -19.93 -31.87 8.93
C VAL A 326 -21.08 -30.92 9.27
N LEU A 327 -22.31 -31.43 9.26
CA LEU A 327 -23.45 -30.65 9.71
C LEU A 327 -23.61 -30.75 11.24
N ASP A 328 -23.68 -29.61 11.91
CA ASP A 328 -23.93 -29.53 13.32
C ASP A 328 -25.38 -29.95 13.71
N GLU A 329 -25.73 -29.80 14.96
CA GLU A 329 -27.10 -30.13 15.46
C GLU A 329 -28.19 -29.26 14.80
N HIS A 330 -27.85 -28.08 14.26
CA HIS A 330 -28.77 -27.16 13.59
C HIS A 330 -28.66 -27.26 12.05
N TYR A 331 -28.00 -28.29 11.54
CA TYR A 331 -27.69 -28.49 10.10
C TYR A 331 -26.93 -27.32 9.49
N SER A 332 -26.09 -26.65 10.28
CA SER A 332 -25.16 -25.66 9.77
C SER A 332 -23.84 -26.32 9.38
N PRO A 333 -23.33 -26.13 8.16
CA PRO A 333 -22.14 -26.81 7.69
C PRO A 333 -20.87 -26.19 8.28
N GLN A 334 -19.99 -27.04 8.76
CA GLN A 334 -18.60 -26.71 9.08
C GLN A 334 -17.73 -27.30 7.99
N PHE A 335 -17.13 -26.44 7.20
CA PHE A 335 -16.33 -26.83 6.02
C PHE A 335 -14.85 -26.93 6.34
N ARG A 336 -14.20 -27.96 5.77
CA ARG A 336 -12.77 -28.01 5.52
C ARG A 336 -12.61 -28.20 4.03
N LEU A 337 -11.99 -27.23 3.36
CA LEU A 337 -11.85 -27.28 1.92
C LEU A 337 -10.47 -26.79 1.48
N ALA A 338 -10.04 -27.27 0.35
CA ALA A 338 -8.86 -26.78 -0.36
C ALA A 338 -9.22 -26.62 -1.84
N GLY A 339 -8.51 -25.76 -2.51
CA GLY A 339 -8.80 -25.54 -3.91
C GLY A 339 -7.78 -24.62 -4.57
N HIS A 340 -8.07 -24.34 -5.81
CA HIS A 340 -7.30 -23.45 -6.66
C HIS A 340 -8.25 -22.47 -7.35
N VAL A 341 -7.86 -21.21 -7.40
CA VAL A 341 -8.61 -20.17 -8.11
C VAL A 341 -7.67 -19.41 -9.02
N ARG A 342 -8.15 -19.12 -10.24
CA ARG A 342 -7.45 -18.30 -11.21
C ARG A 342 -8.45 -17.34 -11.88
N CYS A 343 -8.06 -16.10 -12.01
CA CYS A 343 -8.78 -15.05 -12.72
C CYS A 343 -7.84 -14.39 -13.72
N ASP A 344 -8.24 -14.32 -14.99
CA ASP A 344 -7.37 -13.80 -16.05
C ASP A 344 -7.30 -12.27 -16.11
N TRP A 345 -8.18 -11.57 -15.45
CA TRP A 345 -8.13 -10.11 -15.33
C TRP A 345 -8.72 -9.66 -14.00
N VAL A 346 -7.93 -8.93 -13.24
CA VAL A 346 -8.37 -8.40 -11.93
C VAL A 346 -7.86 -6.98 -11.77
N THR A 347 -8.76 -6.05 -11.45
CA THR A 347 -8.39 -4.70 -11.01
C THR A 347 -8.53 -4.63 -9.49
N LEU A 348 -7.47 -4.30 -8.80
CA LEU A 348 -7.42 -4.12 -7.36
C LEU A 348 -7.07 -2.66 -7.05
N ARG A 349 -8.01 -1.89 -6.47
CA ARG A 349 -7.84 -0.46 -6.15
C ARG A 349 -7.30 0.38 -7.33
N GLY A 350 -7.73 0.06 -8.55
CA GLY A 350 -7.31 0.73 -9.77
C GLY A 350 -5.99 0.23 -10.38
N ALA A 351 -5.36 -0.77 -9.78
CA ALA A 351 -4.22 -1.47 -10.36
C ALA A 351 -4.71 -2.71 -11.13
N ASP A 352 -4.39 -2.78 -12.42
CA ASP A 352 -4.79 -3.87 -13.28
C ASP A 352 -3.75 -4.98 -13.29
N PHE A 353 -4.21 -6.22 -13.16
CA PHE A 353 -3.42 -7.44 -13.24
C PHE A 353 -3.94 -8.32 -14.37
N GLU A 354 -3.06 -8.90 -15.16
CA GLU A 354 -3.37 -9.83 -16.25
C GLU A 354 -3.89 -11.17 -15.74
N SER A 355 -3.37 -11.60 -14.60
CA SER A 355 -3.88 -12.79 -13.92
C SER A 355 -3.63 -12.73 -12.42
N VAL A 356 -4.55 -13.30 -11.67
CA VAL A 356 -4.44 -13.60 -10.23
C VAL A 356 -4.74 -15.07 -10.04
N GLU A 357 -3.83 -15.77 -9.39
CA GLU A 357 -3.90 -17.21 -9.17
C GLU A 357 -3.49 -17.53 -7.74
N THR A 358 -4.20 -18.44 -7.08
CA THR A 358 -3.81 -18.93 -5.75
C THR A 358 -4.36 -20.30 -5.46
N ALA A 359 -3.57 -21.12 -4.78
CA ALA A 359 -4.05 -22.28 -4.05
C ALA A 359 -4.51 -21.84 -2.67
N PHE A 360 -5.70 -22.24 -2.28
CA PHE A 360 -6.27 -21.86 -0.98
C PHE A 360 -6.72 -23.08 -0.18
N SER A 361 -6.83 -22.89 1.13
CA SER A 361 -7.50 -23.85 2.00
C SER A 361 -8.25 -23.10 3.12
N TRP A 362 -9.42 -23.62 3.46
CA TRP A 362 -10.26 -23.12 4.52
C TRP A 362 -10.38 -24.15 5.63
N ARG A 363 -10.02 -23.77 6.86
CA ARG A 363 -10.10 -24.65 8.04
C ARG A 363 -10.45 -23.81 9.27
N GLU A 364 -11.42 -24.25 10.04
CA GLU A 364 -11.79 -23.64 11.32
C GLU A 364 -12.03 -22.12 11.24
N GLY A 365 -12.61 -21.65 10.14
CA GLY A 365 -12.87 -20.21 9.93
C GLY A 365 -11.69 -19.42 9.37
N ASN A 366 -10.54 -20.06 9.15
CA ASN A 366 -9.33 -19.41 8.63
C ASN A 366 -9.12 -19.75 7.15
N LEU A 367 -8.80 -18.73 6.35
CA LEU A 367 -8.43 -18.88 4.95
C LEU A 367 -6.91 -18.79 4.82
N PHE A 368 -6.31 -19.80 4.24
CA PHE A 368 -4.88 -19.85 3.90
C PHE A 368 -4.71 -19.80 2.39
N MET A 369 -3.94 -18.86 1.91
CA MET A 369 -3.49 -18.75 0.52
C MET A 369 -1.97 -19.00 0.48
N ARG A 370 -1.52 -20.03 -0.24
CA ARG A 370 -0.11 -20.46 -0.18
C ARG A 370 0.74 -19.86 -1.28
N ASP A 371 0.19 -19.76 -2.46
CA ASP A 371 0.91 -19.37 -3.66
C ASP A 371 0.12 -18.31 -4.42
N LEU A 372 -0.26 -17.22 -3.71
CA LEU A 372 -0.93 -16.12 -4.37
C LEU A 372 0.03 -15.46 -5.36
N LYS A 373 -0.32 -15.48 -6.63
CA LYS A 373 0.44 -14.88 -7.73
C LYS A 373 -0.40 -13.81 -8.38
N LEU A 374 0.16 -12.63 -8.51
CA LEU A 374 -0.37 -11.52 -9.28
C LEU A 374 0.61 -11.23 -10.41
N VAL A 375 0.14 -11.28 -11.64
CA VAL A 375 0.97 -11.09 -12.83
C VAL A 375 0.50 -9.87 -13.60
N ARG A 376 1.45 -9.08 -14.01
CA ARG A 376 1.28 -7.92 -14.87
C ARG A 376 2.44 -7.90 -15.86
N GLY A 377 2.25 -7.37 -17.08
CA GLY A 377 3.29 -7.39 -18.12
C GLY A 377 4.62 -6.74 -17.73
N ASP A 378 4.58 -5.81 -16.76
CA ASP A 378 5.74 -5.05 -16.25
C ASP A 378 6.26 -5.54 -14.89
N GLY A 379 5.65 -6.59 -14.29
CA GLY A 379 6.09 -7.14 -13.01
C GLY A 379 5.16 -8.21 -12.44
N LYS A 380 5.54 -8.79 -11.33
CA LYS A 380 4.76 -9.81 -10.63
C LYS A 380 4.87 -9.66 -9.12
N ALA A 381 3.86 -10.15 -8.42
CA ALA A 381 3.94 -10.38 -6.98
C ALA A 381 3.56 -11.81 -6.64
N THR A 382 4.21 -12.36 -5.62
CA THR A 382 3.88 -13.66 -5.03
C THR A 382 3.70 -13.46 -3.53
N ALA A 383 2.71 -14.14 -2.95
CA ALA A 383 2.46 -14.00 -1.53
C ALA A 383 1.94 -15.30 -0.91
N LYS A 384 2.16 -15.43 0.40
CA LYS A 384 1.43 -16.33 1.27
C LYS A 384 0.58 -15.47 2.18
N ALA A 385 -0.69 -15.81 2.33
CA ALA A 385 -1.57 -15.07 3.21
C ALA A 385 -2.37 -16.00 4.09
N MET A 386 -2.64 -15.55 5.31
CA MET A 386 -3.55 -16.18 6.25
C MET A 386 -4.55 -15.12 6.69
N VAL A 387 -5.82 -15.42 6.51
CA VAL A 387 -6.93 -14.57 6.94
C VAL A 387 -7.61 -15.24 8.12
N GLU A 388 -7.48 -14.64 9.28
CA GLU A 388 -8.18 -14.97 10.53
C GLU A 388 -9.01 -13.74 10.88
N TRP A 389 -10.26 -13.75 10.41
CA TRP A 389 -11.09 -12.54 10.47
C TRP A 389 -11.09 -11.87 11.84
N PRO A 390 -10.79 -10.55 11.97
CA PRO A 390 -10.52 -9.58 10.89
C PRO A 390 -9.02 -9.44 10.50
N LEU A 391 -8.14 -10.27 11.05
CA LEU A 391 -6.69 -10.17 10.87
C LEU A 391 -6.24 -10.86 9.58
N VAL A 392 -5.38 -10.21 8.83
CA VAL A 392 -4.67 -10.76 7.66
C VAL A 392 -3.17 -10.72 7.94
N ARG A 393 -2.51 -11.87 7.82
CA ARG A 393 -1.05 -11.97 7.81
C ARG A 393 -0.58 -12.22 6.39
N LEU A 394 0.46 -11.55 5.98
CA LEU A 394 0.98 -11.60 4.61
C LEU A 394 2.50 -11.71 4.62
N GLU A 395 3.03 -12.64 3.83
CA GLU A 395 4.43 -12.72 3.43
C GLU A 395 4.45 -12.58 1.91
N ALA A 396 5.09 -11.54 1.38
CA ALA A 396 5.04 -11.21 -0.04
C ALA A 396 6.42 -10.88 -0.61
N HIS A 397 6.62 -11.28 -1.85
CA HIS A 397 7.73 -10.85 -2.70
C HIS A 397 7.16 -10.23 -3.97
N SER A 398 7.66 -9.09 -4.38
CA SER A 398 7.08 -8.32 -5.48
C SER A 398 8.13 -7.59 -6.30
N THR A 399 7.96 -7.66 -7.61
CA THR A 399 8.73 -6.88 -8.60
C THR A 399 7.82 -5.93 -9.40
N LEU A 400 6.69 -5.55 -8.82
CA LEU A 400 5.74 -4.64 -9.45
C LEU A 400 6.29 -3.21 -9.50
N PRO A 401 5.89 -2.41 -10.50
CA PRO A 401 6.31 -1.02 -10.60
C PRO A 401 5.72 -0.15 -9.48
N VAL A 402 6.40 0.98 -9.18
CA VAL A 402 5.99 1.93 -8.12
C VAL A 402 4.55 2.40 -8.29
N GLN A 403 4.11 2.59 -9.53
CA GLN A 403 2.76 3.03 -9.84
C GLN A 403 1.68 2.10 -9.24
N VAL A 404 1.93 0.79 -9.25
CA VAL A 404 1.01 -0.20 -8.67
C VAL A 404 0.91 -0.02 -7.16
N TYR A 405 2.05 0.12 -6.46
CA TYR A 405 2.02 0.37 -5.01
C TYR A 405 1.29 1.66 -4.67
N ARG A 406 1.52 2.72 -5.45
CA ARG A 406 0.81 4.00 -5.28
C ARG A 406 -0.70 3.82 -5.38
N GLN A 407 -1.18 3.06 -6.37
CA GLN A 407 -2.61 2.76 -6.52
C GLN A 407 -3.15 1.93 -5.33
N LEU A 408 -2.41 0.88 -4.93
CA LEU A 408 -2.83 -0.01 -3.86
C LEU A 408 -2.96 0.68 -2.50
N VAL A 409 -2.08 1.65 -2.18
CA VAL A 409 -2.09 2.34 -0.88
C VAL A 409 -2.89 3.65 -0.90
N ALA A 410 -3.29 4.15 -2.07
CA ALA A 410 -3.96 5.45 -2.21
C ALA A 410 -5.17 5.59 -1.28
N GLY A 411 -5.17 6.65 -0.47
CA GLY A 411 -6.25 6.97 0.47
C GLY A 411 -6.26 6.17 1.76
N LEU A 412 -5.28 5.30 2.01
CA LEU A 412 -5.15 4.57 3.28
C LEU A 412 -4.50 5.44 4.38
N LYS A 413 -3.96 6.60 3.99
CA LYS A 413 -3.25 7.54 4.89
C LYS A 413 -2.05 6.92 5.60
N LEU A 414 -1.38 5.99 4.92
CA LEU A 414 -0.15 5.39 5.41
C LEU A 414 1.04 6.32 5.15
N PRO A 415 2.06 6.32 6.02
CA PRO A 415 3.28 7.12 5.83
C PRO A 415 3.97 6.89 4.48
N ILE A 416 3.86 5.68 3.94
CA ILE A 416 4.44 5.29 2.66
C ILE A 416 3.83 6.03 1.46
N GLU A 417 2.58 6.51 1.55
CA GLU A 417 1.95 7.27 0.46
C GLU A 417 2.77 8.50 0.11
N VAL A 418 3.21 9.25 1.13
CA VAL A 418 4.03 10.46 0.94
C VAL A 418 5.37 10.12 0.25
N VAL A 419 5.96 8.98 0.59
CA VAL A 419 7.23 8.56 0.00
C VAL A 419 7.02 8.13 -1.45
N LEU A 420 5.98 7.35 -1.75
CA LEU A 420 5.69 6.85 -3.09
C LEU A 420 5.36 7.96 -4.09
N ASP A 421 4.74 9.06 -3.65
CA ASP A 421 4.37 10.18 -4.52
C ASP A 421 5.58 10.86 -5.19
N HIS A 422 6.73 10.79 -4.53
CA HIS A 422 7.98 11.39 -5.00
C HIS A 422 8.86 10.44 -5.82
N PHE A 423 8.48 9.15 -5.90
CA PHE A 423 9.19 8.18 -6.73
C PHE A 423 8.79 8.30 -8.20
N SER A 424 9.73 8.11 -9.09
CA SER A 424 9.50 7.87 -10.51
C SER A 424 10.47 6.80 -11.03
N GLU A 425 10.02 6.06 -12.02
CA GLU A 425 10.80 5.02 -12.69
C GLU A 425 11.53 5.60 -13.89
N ARG A 426 12.73 5.13 -14.11
CA ARG A 426 13.57 5.43 -15.27
C ARG A 426 13.61 4.21 -16.18
N ASP A 427 14.09 4.38 -17.40
CA ASP A 427 14.28 3.27 -18.35
C ASP A 427 15.09 2.13 -17.74
N GLY A 428 14.54 0.91 -17.77
CA GLY A 428 15.13 -0.26 -17.14
C GLY A 428 15.02 -0.28 -15.62
N ALA A 429 14.04 0.44 -15.05
CA ALA A 429 13.73 0.37 -13.62
C ALA A 429 13.40 -1.07 -13.21
N ASN A 430 13.88 -1.43 -12.03
CA ASN A 430 13.57 -2.72 -11.39
C ASN A 430 13.42 -2.48 -9.90
N ILE A 431 12.31 -2.94 -9.36
CA ILE A 431 12.01 -2.89 -7.94
C ILE A 431 11.80 -4.32 -7.47
N ASP A 432 12.42 -4.65 -6.37
CA ASP A 432 12.33 -5.97 -5.74
C ASP A 432 12.08 -5.73 -4.24
N ILE A 433 10.91 -6.13 -3.77
CA ILE A 433 10.47 -5.92 -2.38
C ILE A 433 10.04 -7.26 -1.80
N THR A 434 10.58 -7.58 -0.65
CA THR A 434 10.06 -8.65 0.20
C THR A 434 9.54 -8.03 1.48
N ALA A 435 8.32 -8.37 1.85
CA ALA A 435 7.66 -7.83 3.02
C ALA A 435 6.88 -8.91 3.76
N GLU A 436 6.90 -8.85 5.07
CA GLU A 436 6.09 -9.67 5.95
C GLU A 436 5.38 -8.78 6.97
N GLY A 437 4.18 -9.14 7.32
CA GLY A 437 3.41 -8.37 8.29
C GLY A 437 1.95 -8.73 8.32
N GLY A 438 1.15 -7.82 8.85
CA GLY A 438 -0.28 -8.02 8.95
C GLY A 438 -1.05 -6.72 9.03
N PHE A 439 -2.32 -6.84 8.77
CA PHE A 439 -3.27 -5.74 8.87
C PHE A 439 -4.62 -6.25 9.37
N ASP A 440 -5.37 -5.37 9.97
CA ASP A 440 -6.74 -5.58 10.40
C ASP A 440 -7.69 -4.95 9.38
N LEU A 441 -8.61 -5.75 8.83
CA LEU A 441 -9.57 -5.32 7.81
C LEU A 441 -10.59 -4.29 8.35
N THR A 442 -10.75 -4.24 9.67
CA THR A 442 -11.68 -3.33 10.35
C THR A 442 -10.98 -2.13 10.99
N ASN A 443 -9.67 -2.22 11.22
CA ASN A 443 -8.88 -1.20 11.88
C ASN A 443 -7.59 -0.89 11.11
N HIS A 444 -7.62 0.11 10.24
CA HIS A 444 -6.46 0.52 9.44
C HIS A 444 -5.24 0.97 10.28
N LEU A 445 -5.44 1.28 11.56
CA LEU A 445 -4.37 1.68 12.47
C LEU A 445 -3.53 0.50 12.97
N ALA A 446 -3.96 -0.73 12.74
CA ALA A 446 -3.26 -1.94 13.16
C ALA A 446 -2.37 -2.57 12.07
N TRP A 447 -2.00 -1.79 11.05
CA TRP A 447 -1.12 -2.26 9.99
C TRP A 447 0.34 -2.21 10.43
N ALA A 448 1.06 -3.31 10.25
CA ALA A 448 2.48 -3.41 10.54
C ALA A 448 3.17 -4.34 9.55
N TYR A 449 4.21 -3.84 8.89
CA TYR A 449 5.02 -4.57 7.92
C TYR A 449 6.50 -4.35 8.18
N THR A 450 7.27 -5.39 7.96
CA THR A 450 8.74 -5.33 7.90
C THR A 450 9.21 -5.98 6.62
N GLY A 451 10.38 -5.58 6.14
CA GLY A 451 10.88 -6.15 4.91
C GLY A 451 12.20 -5.56 4.46
N HIS A 452 12.56 -5.92 3.25
CA HIS A 452 13.70 -5.34 2.56
C HIS A 452 13.31 -5.01 1.13
N GLY A 453 13.93 -3.97 0.62
CA GLY A 453 13.71 -3.48 -0.73
C GLY A 453 15.01 -3.23 -1.47
N ASN A 454 15.02 -3.59 -2.74
CA ASN A 454 16.06 -3.24 -3.69
C ASN A 454 15.39 -2.50 -4.85
N ALA A 455 15.99 -1.40 -5.27
CA ALA A 455 15.52 -0.65 -6.41
C ALA A 455 16.69 -0.28 -7.33
N LYS A 456 16.47 -0.33 -8.63
CA LYS A 456 17.42 0.07 -9.65
C LYS A 456 16.79 1.05 -10.61
N ASN A 457 17.58 2.00 -11.11
CA ASN A 457 17.17 2.98 -12.12
C ASN A 457 15.88 3.72 -11.75
N ILE A 458 15.81 4.21 -10.54
CA ILE A 458 14.70 5.02 -10.05
C ILE A 458 15.10 6.50 -9.96
N SER A 459 14.12 7.36 -9.73
CA SER A 459 14.34 8.76 -9.38
C SER A 459 13.45 9.11 -8.19
N TYR A 460 13.96 9.89 -7.27
CA TYR A 460 13.21 10.40 -6.12
C TYR A 460 13.37 11.92 -6.04
N ASN A 461 12.25 12.67 -6.00
CA ASN A 461 12.26 14.14 -6.12
C ASN A 461 13.14 14.66 -7.29
N GLY A 462 13.17 13.92 -8.41
CA GLY A 462 13.99 14.27 -9.58
C GLY A 462 15.48 13.92 -9.45
N VAL A 463 15.92 13.34 -8.31
CA VAL A 463 17.30 12.89 -8.13
C VAL A 463 17.46 11.47 -8.65
N PRO A 464 18.29 11.22 -9.65
CA PRO A 464 18.50 9.90 -10.20
C PRO A 464 19.27 8.99 -9.23
N VAL A 465 18.77 7.77 -9.06
CA VAL A 465 19.35 6.73 -8.22
C VAL A 465 19.59 5.49 -9.10
N ASN A 466 20.81 5.02 -9.18
CA ASN A 466 21.17 3.81 -9.91
C ASN A 466 20.75 2.55 -9.14
N THR A 467 21.07 2.50 -7.86
CA THR A 467 20.69 1.39 -6.98
C THR A 467 20.40 1.92 -5.58
N ALA A 468 19.38 1.38 -4.97
CA ALA A 468 19.08 1.56 -3.56
C ALA A 468 18.70 0.23 -2.93
N GLN A 469 19.13 0.00 -1.71
CA GLN A 469 18.74 -1.15 -0.92
C GLN A 469 18.57 -0.73 0.53
N CYS A 470 17.59 -1.28 1.20
CA CYS A 470 17.33 -1.03 2.61
C CYS A 470 16.46 -2.12 3.23
N LYS A 471 16.51 -2.24 4.53
CA LYS A 471 15.45 -2.83 5.33
C LYS A 471 14.44 -1.74 5.67
N PHE A 472 13.18 -2.10 5.79
CA PHE A 472 12.15 -1.17 6.21
C PHE A 472 11.21 -1.78 7.24
N SER A 473 10.63 -0.93 8.06
CA SER A 473 9.45 -1.25 8.83
C SER A 473 8.41 -0.14 8.67
N LEU A 474 7.17 -0.53 8.54
CA LEU A 474 6.04 0.36 8.30
C LEU A 474 4.93 0.05 9.29
N ASN A 475 4.44 1.07 9.96
CA ASN A 475 3.17 1.05 10.66
C ASN A 475 2.35 2.29 10.29
N HIS A 476 1.19 2.48 10.89
CA HIS A 476 0.32 3.61 10.56
C HIS A 476 0.89 4.99 10.95
N GLN A 477 1.90 5.06 11.81
CA GLN A 477 2.50 6.31 12.29
C GLN A 477 3.91 6.51 11.77
N GLU A 478 4.65 5.44 11.55
CA GLU A 478 6.07 5.48 11.28
C GLU A 478 6.45 4.66 10.06
N LEU A 479 7.39 5.20 9.30
CA LEU A 479 8.12 4.48 8.27
C LEU A 479 9.60 4.56 8.60
N ASP A 480 10.22 3.44 8.82
CA ASP A 480 11.61 3.30 9.23
C ASP A 480 12.41 2.57 8.15
N PHE A 481 13.52 3.15 7.73
CA PHE A 481 14.49 2.54 6.83
C PHE A 481 15.80 2.34 7.58
N SER A 482 16.34 1.14 7.53
CA SER A 482 17.60 0.79 8.19
C SER A 482 18.53 0.02 7.27
N ASP A 483 19.82 -0.03 7.65
CA ASP A 483 20.86 -0.73 6.89
C ASP A 483 20.86 -0.39 5.40
N GLY A 484 20.61 0.88 5.09
CA GLY A 484 20.44 1.36 3.73
C GLY A 484 21.74 1.64 3.00
N SER A 485 21.74 1.44 1.67
CA SER A 485 22.78 1.97 0.79
C SER A 485 22.14 2.48 -0.49
N VAL A 486 22.67 3.60 -0.99
CA VAL A 486 22.20 4.27 -2.20
C VAL A 486 23.39 4.63 -3.07
N ASN A 487 23.30 4.33 -4.36
CA ASN A 487 24.23 4.82 -5.38
C ASN A 487 23.49 5.77 -6.32
N PHE A 488 23.99 6.97 -6.44
CA PHE A 488 23.41 8.03 -7.24
C PHE A 488 24.02 8.08 -8.63
N ASP A 489 23.23 8.48 -9.62
CA ASP A 489 23.67 8.77 -10.96
C ASP A 489 23.35 10.23 -11.33
N TYR A 490 24.28 11.10 -11.13
CA TYR A 490 24.12 12.52 -11.44
C TYR A 490 24.35 12.86 -12.90
N SER A 491 24.67 11.91 -13.76
CA SER A 491 24.88 12.15 -15.20
C SER A 491 23.65 12.73 -15.89
N ARG A 492 22.46 12.47 -15.32
CA ARG A 492 21.16 12.95 -15.82
C ARG A 492 20.51 13.97 -14.91
N TYR A 493 21.19 14.40 -13.86
CA TYR A 493 20.70 15.42 -12.97
C TYR A 493 20.98 16.79 -13.58
N VAL A 494 19.92 17.52 -13.89
CA VAL A 494 20.02 18.88 -14.45
C VAL A 494 20.21 19.84 -13.28
N LEU A 495 21.46 20.26 -13.07
CA LEU A 495 21.76 21.41 -12.20
C LEU A 495 21.51 22.70 -12.99
N HIS A 496 21.04 23.74 -12.33
CA HIS A 496 20.93 25.08 -12.95
C HIS A 496 22.28 25.66 -13.37
N SER A 497 23.37 25.08 -12.89
CA SER A 497 24.73 25.42 -13.26
C SER A 497 25.43 24.26 -13.97
N ALA A 498 26.22 24.53 -15.02
CA ALA A 498 27.03 23.53 -15.69
C ALA A 498 27.93 22.79 -14.68
N PHE A 499 27.86 21.46 -14.70
CA PHE A 499 28.54 20.60 -13.75
C PHE A 499 29.43 19.60 -14.49
N ASP A 500 30.74 19.73 -14.32
CA ASP A 500 31.74 18.89 -14.98
C ASP A 500 32.41 17.83 -14.11
N GLY A 501 31.88 17.63 -12.86
CA GLY A 501 32.47 16.72 -11.88
C GLY A 501 32.09 15.26 -12.04
N ALA A 502 32.52 14.44 -11.09
CA ALA A 502 32.17 13.02 -11.02
C ALA A 502 30.68 12.82 -10.91
N LYS A 503 30.13 11.95 -11.78
CA LYS A 503 28.69 11.77 -11.98
C LYS A 503 28.09 10.72 -11.08
N GLU A 504 28.87 10.10 -10.20
CA GLU A 504 28.44 9.04 -9.30
C GLU A 504 28.69 9.44 -7.85
N GLY A 505 27.86 8.96 -6.95
CA GLY A 505 28.02 9.11 -5.53
C GLY A 505 27.36 7.96 -4.80
N SER A 506 27.77 7.72 -3.56
CA SER A 506 27.19 6.66 -2.75
C SER A 506 26.98 7.11 -1.32
N ALA A 507 25.93 6.61 -0.70
CA ALA A 507 25.68 6.79 0.74
C ALA A 507 25.31 5.48 1.40
N LYS A 508 25.75 5.33 2.65
CA LYS A 508 25.27 4.33 3.59
C LYS A 508 24.42 5.04 4.63
N VAL A 509 23.35 4.42 5.02
CA VAL A 509 22.35 4.97 5.92
C VAL A 509 22.14 3.96 7.02
N SER A 510 22.47 4.29 8.26
CA SER A 510 22.18 3.42 9.39
C SER A 510 20.70 3.37 9.66
N ARG A 511 20.05 4.54 9.73
CA ARG A 511 18.61 4.63 9.91
C ARG A 511 18.05 5.96 9.41
N VAL A 512 16.88 5.89 8.79
CA VAL A 512 16.01 7.06 8.50
C VAL A 512 14.60 6.71 8.91
N ARG A 513 14.02 7.49 9.83
CA ARG A 513 12.67 7.29 10.35
C ARG A 513 11.79 8.49 10.02
N TYR A 514 10.67 8.26 9.37
CA TYR A 514 9.63 9.24 9.15
C TYR A 514 8.48 9.02 10.12
N ASP A 515 8.20 10.02 10.96
CA ASP A 515 7.03 10.10 11.83
C ASP A 515 5.93 10.92 11.13
N ALA A 516 4.84 10.26 10.77
CA ALA A 516 3.74 10.90 10.04
C ALA A 516 2.93 11.87 10.91
N ALA A 517 2.86 11.62 12.22
CA ALA A 517 2.12 12.49 13.15
C ALA A 517 2.89 13.77 13.42
N ALA A 518 4.18 13.65 13.69
CA ALA A 518 5.08 14.78 13.91
C ALA A 518 5.51 15.47 12.60
N LYS A 519 5.41 14.78 11.46
CA LYS A 519 5.94 15.18 10.14
C LYS A 519 7.44 15.48 10.19
N LEU A 520 8.15 14.63 10.88
CA LEU A 520 9.60 14.73 11.07
C LEU A 520 10.29 13.51 10.43
N VAL A 521 11.43 13.77 9.80
CA VAL A 521 12.37 12.74 9.34
C VAL A 521 13.58 12.77 10.27
N GLU A 522 13.78 11.71 11.04
CA GLU A 522 14.98 11.50 11.85
C GLU A 522 16.01 10.75 11.02
N VAL A 523 17.23 11.24 11.01
CA VAL A 523 18.35 10.74 10.24
C VAL A 523 19.47 10.34 11.18
N GLU A 524 19.84 9.08 11.20
CA GLU A 524 20.93 8.56 12.01
C GLU A 524 22.08 8.08 11.10
N ASP A 525 23.25 8.67 11.30
CA ASP A 525 24.52 8.27 10.69
C ASP A 525 24.44 7.95 9.19
N VAL A 526 24.04 8.94 8.41
CA VAL A 526 24.20 8.90 6.94
C VAL A 526 25.62 9.29 6.61
N GLN A 527 26.34 8.43 5.91
CA GLN A 527 27.72 8.69 5.52
C GLN A 527 27.99 8.22 4.09
N GLY A 528 28.83 8.99 3.38
CA GLY A 528 29.19 8.61 2.01
C GLY A 528 29.77 9.75 1.22
N SER A 529 30.08 9.45 -0.03
CA SER A 529 30.53 10.43 -1.02
C SER A 529 29.31 10.97 -1.76
N ILE A 530 28.83 12.15 -1.35
CA ILE A 530 27.47 12.61 -1.66
C ILE A 530 27.50 14.05 -2.17
N TRP A 531 26.74 14.34 -3.22
CA TRP A 531 26.44 15.69 -3.64
C TRP A 531 25.39 16.31 -2.69
N ALA A 532 25.76 17.42 -2.03
CA ALA A 532 24.90 18.03 -1.03
C ALA A 532 23.56 18.49 -1.61
N ALA A 533 23.56 19.23 -2.73
CA ALA A 533 22.34 19.77 -3.33
C ALA A 533 21.34 18.67 -3.75
N PRO A 534 21.72 17.66 -4.55
CA PRO A 534 20.80 16.56 -4.88
C PRO A 534 20.23 15.83 -3.66
N VAL A 535 21.07 15.52 -2.68
CA VAL A 535 20.60 14.79 -1.48
C VAL A 535 19.66 15.64 -0.64
N VAL A 536 19.97 16.91 -0.42
CA VAL A 536 19.06 17.82 0.31
C VAL A 536 17.76 17.98 -0.46
N ARG A 537 17.78 17.94 -1.80
CA ARG A 537 16.57 17.99 -2.64
C ARG A 537 15.62 16.83 -2.39
N LEU A 538 16.10 15.67 -1.91
CA LEU A 538 15.25 14.56 -1.50
C LEU A 538 14.25 14.96 -0.39
N PHE A 539 14.61 15.91 0.46
CA PHE A 539 13.85 16.30 1.64
C PHE A 539 13.41 17.77 1.64
N ALA A 540 14.25 18.66 1.10
CA ALA A 540 14.05 20.10 1.16
C ALA A 540 14.49 20.78 -0.16
N PRO A 541 13.67 20.75 -1.22
CA PRO A 541 14.03 21.27 -2.55
C PRO A 541 14.49 22.72 -2.54
N LYS A 542 13.86 23.61 -1.77
CA LYS A 542 14.24 25.03 -1.68
C LYS A 542 15.63 25.26 -1.07
N ILE A 543 16.02 24.43 -0.10
CA ILE A 543 17.36 24.52 0.51
C ILE A 543 18.40 24.01 -0.50
N ALA A 544 18.06 22.96 -1.26
CA ALA A 544 18.93 22.42 -2.29
C ALA A 544 19.28 23.46 -3.36
N ASP A 545 18.33 24.31 -3.76
CA ASP A 545 18.58 25.39 -4.73
C ASP A 545 19.67 26.36 -4.23
N SER A 546 19.69 26.63 -2.92
CA SER A 546 20.74 27.47 -2.30
C SER A 546 22.10 26.76 -2.25
N LEU A 547 22.13 25.44 -2.24
CA LEU A 547 23.38 24.68 -2.21
C LEU A 547 24.01 24.49 -3.60
N GLU A 548 23.27 24.66 -4.68
CA GLU A 548 23.77 24.53 -6.03
C GLU A 548 24.82 25.58 -6.42
N GLN A 549 24.94 26.67 -5.68
CA GLN A 549 26.01 27.65 -5.84
C GLN A 549 27.41 27.12 -5.44
N TYR A 550 27.46 26.06 -4.59
CA TYR A 550 28.72 25.42 -4.18
C TYR A 550 29.02 24.25 -5.12
N ARG A 551 29.92 24.44 -6.08
CA ARG A 551 30.23 23.49 -7.12
C ARG A 551 31.45 22.66 -6.76
N PHE A 552 31.26 21.56 -6.11
CA PHE A 552 32.34 20.61 -5.87
C PHE A 552 32.74 19.90 -7.18
N HIS A 553 34.02 19.68 -7.39
CA HIS A 553 34.51 18.93 -8.57
C HIS A 553 34.31 17.42 -8.44
N GLN A 554 34.18 16.92 -7.21
CA GLN A 554 33.78 15.55 -6.86
C GLN A 554 32.85 15.58 -5.67
N PRO A 555 32.00 14.53 -5.50
CA PRO A 555 31.13 14.47 -4.32
C PRO A 555 31.95 14.43 -3.05
N PRO A 556 31.75 15.37 -2.12
CA PRO A 556 32.47 15.38 -0.85
C PRO A 556 32.08 14.19 0.01
N GLU A 557 33.01 13.71 0.83
CA GLU A 557 32.69 12.82 1.92
C GLU A 557 31.86 13.56 2.97
N MET A 558 30.70 13.00 3.30
CA MET A 558 29.75 13.63 4.22
C MET A 558 29.31 12.63 5.30
N LYS A 559 29.06 13.17 6.49
CA LYS A 559 28.32 12.49 7.55
C LYS A 559 27.22 13.40 8.04
N ALA A 560 26.02 12.87 8.18
CA ALA A 560 24.87 13.64 8.61
C ALA A 560 24.03 12.88 9.65
N SER A 561 23.54 13.61 10.63
CA SER A 561 22.59 13.11 11.64
C SER A 561 21.73 14.25 12.15
N GLY A 562 20.51 13.93 12.60
CA GLY A 562 19.58 14.90 13.16
C GLY A 562 18.15 14.71 12.72
N VAL A 563 17.38 15.78 12.72
CA VAL A 563 15.96 15.79 12.42
C VAL A 563 15.67 16.81 11.33
N VAL A 564 14.90 16.40 10.32
CA VAL A 564 14.40 17.27 9.25
C VAL A 564 12.89 17.40 9.37
N ASP A 565 12.41 18.65 9.48
CA ASP A 565 10.99 18.97 9.46
C ASP A 565 10.52 19.11 8.00
N VAL A 566 9.60 18.24 7.58
CA VAL A 566 9.03 18.30 6.23
C VAL A 566 7.92 19.35 6.10
N THR A 567 7.64 20.09 7.17
CA THR A 567 6.69 21.21 7.19
C THR A 567 7.42 22.55 7.27
N PRO A 568 6.74 23.68 6.95
CA PRO A 568 7.34 24.99 7.07
C PRO A 568 7.58 25.47 8.51
N GLN A 569 7.45 24.61 9.53
CA GLN A 569 7.48 25.01 10.94
C GLN A 569 8.89 25.23 11.53
N GLY A 570 9.95 24.96 10.76
CA GLY A 570 11.32 25.31 11.15
C GLY A 570 11.95 24.49 12.28
N ARG A 571 11.45 23.29 12.57
CA ARG A 571 12.00 22.38 13.59
C ARG A 571 13.21 21.56 13.12
N THR A 572 13.70 21.80 11.92
CA THR A 572 14.87 21.11 11.38
C THR A 572 16.10 21.36 12.26
N ALA A 573 16.75 20.27 12.65
CA ALA A 573 17.98 20.27 13.44
C ALA A 573 18.91 19.19 12.88
N LEU A 574 19.83 19.58 12.00
CA LEU A 574 20.74 18.67 11.29
C LEU A 574 22.18 19.06 11.54
N ASP A 575 23.01 18.08 11.84
CA ASP A 575 24.46 18.21 11.98
C ASP A 575 25.13 17.45 10.86
N VAL A 576 25.94 18.15 10.04
CA VAL A 576 26.61 17.60 8.88
C VAL A 576 28.10 17.92 8.95
N SER A 577 28.95 16.93 8.81
CA SER A 577 30.38 17.16 8.54
C SER A 577 30.67 16.84 7.09
N PHE A 578 31.49 17.64 6.46
CA PHE A 578 31.92 17.43 5.07
C PHE A 578 33.43 17.60 4.90
N ARG A 579 33.97 16.87 3.95
CA ARG A 579 35.37 16.93 3.53
C ARG A 579 35.44 16.63 2.03
N SER A 580 36.15 17.47 1.30
CA SER A 580 36.49 17.21 -0.08
C SER A 580 38.02 17.21 -0.25
N ASP A 581 38.54 16.21 -0.95
CA ASP A 581 39.94 16.16 -1.35
C ASP A 581 40.19 16.86 -2.70
N GLN A 582 39.10 17.23 -3.39
CA GLN A 582 39.13 18.00 -4.64
C GLN A 582 38.58 19.41 -4.41
N PRO A 583 38.90 20.36 -5.32
CA PRO A 583 38.41 21.72 -5.24
C PRO A 583 36.88 21.82 -5.32
N ALA A 584 36.38 22.98 -4.88
CA ALA A 584 35.02 23.42 -5.12
C ALA A 584 35.04 24.88 -5.62
N ASP A 585 34.16 25.21 -6.53
CA ASP A 585 34.00 26.58 -7.00
C ASP A 585 32.85 27.27 -6.27
N TYR A 586 33.07 28.50 -5.93
CA TYR A 586 32.06 29.33 -5.24
C TYR A 586 32.14 30.78 -5.74
N GLN A 587 31.00 31.37 -6.00
CA GLN A 587 30.94 32.77 -6.37
C GLN A 587 30.89 33.67 -5.14
N PHE A 588 31.94 34.43 -4.89
CA PHE A 588 31.99 35.36 -3.77
C PHE A 588 32.24 36.79 -4.27
N LEU A 589 31.40 37.71 -3.85
CA LEU A 589 31.44 39.13 -4.21
C LEU A 589 31.56 39.38 -5.73
N GLY A 590 30.84 38.55 -6.54
CA GLY A 590 30.80 38.64 -8.00
C GLY A 590 31.87 37.88 -8.77
N GLU A 591 32.86 37.32 -8.12
CA GLU A 591 33.95 36.58 -8.77
C GLU A 591 33.89 35.09 -8.41
N ASN A 592 34.25 34.24 -9.39
CA ASN A 592 34.31 32.79 -9.16
C ASN A 592 35.65 32.42 -8.52
N LEU A 593 35.62 31.85 -7.36
CA LEU A 593 36.78 31.39 -6.60
C LEU A 593 36.87 29.88 -6.60
N THR A 594 38.05 29.34 -6.83
CA THR A 594 38.35 27.90 -6.68
C THR A 594 38.92 27.66 -5.28
N LEU A 595 38.18 26.92 -4.48
CA LEU A 595 38.46 26.62 -3.07
C LEU A 595 39.03 25.20 -2.96
N GLY A 596 40.30 25.08 -2.57
CA GLY A 596 41.00 23.78 -2.47
C GLY A 596 40.65 23.04 -1.18
N GLN A 597 40.34 21.75 -1.31
CA GLN A 597 40.13 20.80 -0.21
C GLN A 597 39.21 21.33 0.92
N PRO A 598 38.00 21.84 0.60
CA PRO A 598 37.13 22.39 1.60
C PRO A 598 36.63 21.31 2.57
N ARG A 599 36.64 21.66 3.88
CA ARG A 599 36.10 20.83 4.94
C ARG A 599 35.49 21.67 6.03
N GLY A 600 34.48 21.15 6.71
CA GLY A 600 33.81 21.87 7.79
C GLY A 600 32.68 21.09 8.42
N GLN A 601 32.00 21.73 9.35
CA GLN A 601 30.80 21.21 9.99
C GLN A 601 29.68 22.22 9.75
N VAL A 602 28.54 21.69 9.29
CA VAL A 602 27.32 22.48 9.05
C VAL A 602 26.30 22.09 10.12
N VAL A 603 25.85 23.07 10.86
CA VAL A 603 24.80 22.92 11.87
C VAL A 603 23.57 23.69 11.37
N LEU A 604 22.50 22.96 11.10
CA LEU A 604 21.23 23.50 10.67
C LEU A 604 20.27 23.56 11.86
N ARG A 605 19.66 24.69 12.11
CA ARG A 605 18.61 24.85 13.14
C ARG A 605 17.51 25.76 12.59
N GLY A 606 16.41 25.15 12.17
CA GLY A 606 15.37 25.85 11.42
C GLY A 606 15.90 26.38 10.08
N GLU A 607 15.80 27.69 9.89
CA GLU A 607 16.34 28.38 8.69
C GLU A 607 17.78 28.88 8.88
N GLN A 608 18.34 28.71 10.07
CA GLN A 608 19.69 29.15 10.37
C GLN A 608 20.70 28.06 10.04
N VAL A 609 21.75 28.44 9.29
CA VAL A 609 22.85 27.56 8.93
C VAL A 609 24.14 28.10 9.51
N LYS A 610 24.82 27.31 10.32
CA LYS A 610 26.14 27.65 10.83
C LYS A 610 27.17 26.69 10.22
N ILE A 611 28.19 27.24 9.55
CA ILE A 611 29.35 26.50 9.09
C ILE A 611 30.48 26.77 10.08
N GLY A 612 30.85 25.75 10.84
CA GLY A 612 31.97 25.82 11.80
C GLY A 612 33.16 24.99 11.33
N ASN A 613 34.29 25.22 11.95
CA ASN A 613 35.56 24.53 11.65
C ASN A 613 35.87 24.51 10.14
N LEU A 614 35.43 25.57 9.42
CA LEU A 614 35.68 25.70 7.99
C LEU A 614 37.18 25.82 7.78
N ARG A 615 37.71 24.98 6.88
CA ARG A 615 39.08 25.06 6.40
C ARG A 615 39.11 24.79 4.93
N LEU A 616 39.81 25.63 4.18
CA LEU A 616 39.98 25.47 2.74
C LEU A 616 41.27 26.14 2.30
N ALA A 617 41.83 25.66 1.21
CA ALA A 617 42.96 26.29 0.55
C ALA A 617 42.43 27.26 -0.52
N ALA A 618 43.01 28.45 -0.61
CA ALA A 618 42.70 29.38 -1.66
C ALA A 618 43.94 30.28 -1.88
N PHE A 619 44.18 30.69 -3.09
CA PHE A 619 45.27 31.61 -3.40
C PHE A 619 46.62 31.17 -2.79
N ASP A 620 46.96 29.90 -2.93
CA ASP A 620 48.19 29.26 -2.34
C ASP A 620 48.29 29.34 -0.83
N GLY A 621 47.31 29.76 -0.13
CA GLY A 621 47.26 29.84 1.33
C GLY A 621 46.06 29.07 1.92
N LEU A 622 45.83 29.29 3.21
CA LEU A 622 44.78 28.60 3.98
C LEU A 622 43.81 29.62 4.54
N ILE A 623 42.52 29.34 4.36
CA ILE A 623 41.40 30.09 4.99
C ILE A 623 40.73 29.16 6.01
N SER A 624 40.41 29.70 7.18
CA SER A 624 39.66 28.99 8.24
C SER A 624 38.74 29.94 8.98
N GLY A 625 37.67 29.39 9.56
CA GLY A 625 36.72 30.17 10.37
C GLY A 625 35.33 29.62 10.44
N THR A 626 34.39 30.51 10.64
CA THR A 626 32.96 30.20 10.79
C THR A 626 32.14 31.14 9.92
N ILE A 627 31.04 30.62 9.41
CA ILE A 627 30.07 31.38 8.63
C ILE A 627 28.67 31.02 9.16
N ASP A 628 27.91 32.05 9.51
CA ASP A 628 26.53 31.92 9.98
C ASP A 628 25.60 32.55 8.93
N TYR A 629 24.70 31.76 8.35
CA TYR A 629 23.61 32.21 7.53
C TYR A 629 22.37 32.37 8.42
N LEU A 630 21.87 33.59 8.53
CA LEU A 630 20.80 33.98 9.49
C LEU A 630 19.42 33.99 8.84
N GLY A 631 19.31 33.60 7.56
CA GLY A 631 18.08 33.74 6.78
C GLY A 631 17.95 35.10 6.09
N GLY A 632 17.03 35.21 5.12
CA GLY A 632 16.78 36.48 4.42
C GLY A 632 18.01 37.05 3.68
N GLY A 633 18.92 36.20 3.17
CA GLY A 633 20.15 36.62 2.47
C GLY A 633 21.25 37.19 3.40
N LYS A 634 21.05 37.14 4.73
CA LYS A 634 22.01 37.68 5.70
C LYS A 634 23.05 36.65 6.10
N LEU A 635 24.30 36.98 5.94
CA LEU A 635 25.46 36.18 6.27
C LEU A 635 26.37 36.92 7.23
N ARG A 636 26.88 36.25 8.24
CA ARG A 636 27.90 36.69 9.16
C ARG A 636 29.06 35.72 9.12
N GLY A 637 30.30 36.21 9.17
CA GLY A 637 31.47 35.32 9.15
C GLY A 637 32.58 35.87 10.04
N ASP A 638 33.30 34.95 10.66
CA ASP A 638 34.61 35.19 11.30
C ASP A 638 35.62 34.31 10.57
N LEU A 639 36.38 34.94 9.69
CA LEU A 639 37.36 34.26 8.86
C LEU A 639 38.78 34.71 9.16
N SER A 640 39.69 33.79 9.18
CA SER A 640 41.13 34.02 9.24
C SER A 640 41.81 33.34 8.06
N TRP A 641 42.80 33.99 7.53
CA TRP A 641 43.59 33.45 6.45
C TRP A 641 45.08 33.57 6.71
N THR A 642 45.85 32.68 6.19
CA THR A 642 47.31 32.62 6.40
C THR A 642 47.98 32.41 5.06
N LYS A 643 48.92 33.31 4.76
CA LYS A 643 49.79 33.27 3.57
C LYS A 643 49.06 33.14 2.27
N LEU A 644 47.96 33.88 2.05
CA LEU A 644 47.36 33.95 0.74
C LEU A 644 48.31 34.72 -0.22
N SER A 645 48.51 34.19 -1.41
CA SER A 645 49.30 34.80 -2.45
C SER A 645 48.63 36.07 -2.96
N ILE A 646 49.32 37.20 -2.83
CA ILE A 646 48.81 38.51 -3.26
C ILE A 646 48.54 38.51 -4.77
N PRO A 647 49.45 38.00 -5.61
CA PRO A 647 49.20 37.92 -7.07
C PRO A 647 47.94 37.11 -7.42
N GLU A 648 47.77 35.94 -6.81
CA GLU A 648 46.62 35.08 -7.06
C GLU A 648 45.31 35.73 -6.56
N LEU A 649 45.32 36.31 -5.37
CA LEU A 649 44.18 37.01 -4.81
C LEU A 649 43.75 38.22 -5.68
N THR A 650 44.70 39.01 -6.09
CA THR A 650 44.41 40.23 -6.88
C THR A 650 44.00 39.87 -8.32
N SER A 651 44.59 38.83 -8.88
CA SER A 651 44.22 38.33 -10.23
C SER A 651 42.77 37.87 -10.25
N ALA A 652 42.32 37.16 -9.21
CA ALA A 652 40.92 36.68 -9.07
C ALA A 652 39.91 37.83 -9.11
N TYR A 653 40.27 39.03 -8.59
CA TYR A 653 39.42 40.24 -8.64
C TYR A 653 39.78 41.18 -9.80
N GLY A 654 40.53 40.69 -10.80
CA GLY A 654 40.82 41.46 -12.04
C GLY A 654 41.92 42.50 -11.90
N PHE A 655 42.84 42.38 -10.89
CA PHE A 655 44.01 43.19 -10.72
C PHE A 655 45.26 42.41 -11.09
N GLN A 656 46.03 42.85 -12.05
CA GLN A 656 47.31 42.23 -12.39
C GLN A 656 48.41 42.85 -11.53
N MET A 657 49.05 42.10 -10.69
CA MET A 657 50.20 42.52 -9.89
C MET A 657 51.43 41.74 -10.35
N LYS A 658 52.56 42.51 -10.50
CA LYS A 658 53.85 41.93 -10.89
C LYS A 658 54.73 41.51 -9.68
N SER A 659 54.26 41.82 -8.47
CA SER A 659 55.02 41.57 -7.24
C SER A 659 54.49 40.36 -6.49
N GLY A 660 55.38 39.55 -5.95
CA GLY A 660 55.04 38.46 -5.03
C GLY A 660 54.63 38.97 -3.62
N GLY A 661 54.39 38.13 -2.73
CA GLY A 661 54.10 38.39 -1.33
C GLY A 661 52.82 37.67 -0.84
N ASP A 662 52.75 37.53 0.48
CA ASP A 662 51.70 36.82 1.14
C ASP A 662 50.90 37.78 2.04
N VAL A 663 49.58 37.49 2.13
CA VAL A 663 48.69 38.19 3.06
C VAL A 663 48.14 37.25 4.11
N THR A 664 48.26 37.64 5.33
CA THR A 664 47.70 36.96 6.50
C THR A 664 46.73 37.92 7.21
N GLY A 665 45.59 37.47 7.67
CA GLY A 665 44.62 38.34 8.29
C GLY A 665 43.43 37.65 8.91
N ARG A 666 42.55 38.45 9.42
CA ARG A 666 41.25 38.04 9.98
C ARG A 666 40.19 39.12 9.70
N ILE A 667 38.99 38.66 9.52
CA ILE A 667 37.82 39.54 9.44
C ILE A 667 36.61 38.91 10.14
N ASP A 668 35.94 39.71 10.97
CA ASP A 668 34.55 39.51 11.38
C ASP A 668 33.69 40.39 10.50
N PHE A 669 32.75 39.80 9.77
CA PHE A 669 31.96 40.54 8.80
C PHE A 669 30.49 40.11 8.78
N SER A 670 29.68 41.01 8.27
CA SER A 670 28.29 40.75 7.89
C SER A 670 28.03 41.22 6.47
N LEU A 671 27.21 40.45 5.75
CA LEU A 671 26.93 40.64 4.34
C LEU A 671 25.47 40.29 4.05
N THR A 672 24.83 40.97 3.13
CA THR A 672 23.46 40.67 2.70
C THR A 672 23.44 40.48 1.19
N ASP A 673 22.76 39.41 0.70
CA ASP A 673 22.58 39.09 -0.70
C ASP A 673 23.89 39.00 -1.51
N ASN A 674 25.00 38.69 -0.86
CA ASN A 674 26.34 38.66 -1.48
C ASN A 674 26.71 39.99 -2.20
N LYS A 675 26.20 41.11 -1.70
CA LYS A 675 26.44 42.43 -2.31
C LYS A 675 27.50 43.18 -1.51
N VAL A 676 28.55 43.65 -2.22
CA VAL A 676 29.67 44.41 -1.66
C VAL A 676 29.20 45.64 -0.90
N GLU A 677 28.16 46.31 -1.37
CA GLU A 677 27.59 47.52 -0.76
C GLU A 677 26.99 47.28 0.62
N THR A 678 26.70 46.03 0.97
CA THR A 678 26.14 45.64 2.26
C THR A 678 27.21 45.12 3.21
N LEU A 679 28.45 44.93 2.74
CA LEU A 679 29.54 44.42 3.54
C LEU A 679 29.87 45.39 4.68
N SER A 680 29.84 44.87 5.91
CA SER A 680 30.25 45.57 7.12
C SER A 680 31.05 44.61 8.01
N GLY A 681 32.05 45.17 8.71
CA GLY A 681 32.89 44.30 9.51
C GLY A 681 34.11 45.01 10.04
N GLU A 682 34.96 44.26 10.72
CA GLU A 682 36.26 44.74 11.20
C GLU A 682 37.32 43.61 11.12
N GLY A 683 38.54 44.00 10.99
CA GLY A 683 39.59 43.00 10.85
C GLY A 683 41.01 43.56 10.92
N LEU A 684 41.92 42.70 10.65
CA LEU A 684 43.34 43.07 10.55
C LEU A 684 43.96 42.36 9.34
N LEU A 685 44.98 42.96 8.81
CA LEU A 685 45.68 42.50 7.61
C LEU A 685 47.20 42.70 7.84
N ALA A 686 47.97 41.68 7.59
CA ALA A 686 49.41 41.70 7.58
C ALA A 686 49.91 41.21 6.23
N LEU A 687 50.77 41.97 5.57
CA LEU A 687 51.44 41.60 4.32
C LEU A 687 52.89 41.25 4.62
N GLU A 688 53.36 40.16 4.08
CA GLU A 688 54.75 39.72 4.17
C GLU A 688 55.37 39.51 2.80
N LYS A 689 56.65 39.85 2.67
CA LYS A 689 57.39 39.72 1.42
C LYS A 689 56.75 40.42 0.21
N ALA A 690 55.89 41.36 0.46
CA ALA A 690 55.20 42.13 -0.59
C ALA A 690 56.11 43.21 -1.12
N GLU A 691 56.02 43.46 -2.41
CA GLU A 691 56.65 44.61 -3.07
C GLU A 691 55.60 45.75 -3.19
N LEU A 692 55.27 46.35 -2.05
CA LEU A 692 54.13 47.30 -1.95
C LEU A 692 54.22 48.47 -2.94
N PHE A 693 55.38 48.96 -3.25
CA PHE A 693 55.52 50.06 -4.17
C PHE A 693 55.51 49.59 -5.66
N SER A 694 55.45 48.33 -5.93
CA SER A 694 55.17 47.80 -7.27
C SER A 694 53.72 47.52 -7.49
N VAL A 695 52.87 47.65 -6.49
CA VAL A 695 51.41 47.52 -6.55
C VAL A 695 50.82 48.75 -7.25
N PRO A 696 49.83 48.63 -8.15
CA PRO A 696 49.20 49.79 -8.81
C PRO A 696 48.70 50.86 -7.88
N ILE A 697 48.29 50.50 -6.67
CA ILE A 697 47.79 51.45 -5.66
C ILE A 697 48.93 52.33 -5.12
N PHE A 698 50.09 51.77 -4.83
CA PHE A 698 51.21 52.48 -4.21
C PHE A 698 52.37 52.73 -5.20
N GLY A 699 52.40 52.10 -6.36
CA GLY A 699 53.43 52.31 -7.33
C GLY A 699 53.61 53.76 -7.79
N PRO A 700 52.52 54.48 -8.08
CA PRO A 700 52.63 55.91 -8.42
C PRO A 700 53.17 56.83 -7.34
N LEU A 701 53.25 56.34 -6.09
CA LEU A 701 53.86 57.04 -4.97
C LEU A 701 55.39 57.03 -5.05
N THR A 702 56.00 56.04 -5.67
CA THR A 702 57.46 55.84 -5.81
C THR A 702 58.17 57.10 -6.35
N PRO A 703 57.78 57.67 -7.45
CA PRO A 703 58.43 58.88 -7.98
C PRO A 703 58.32 60.07 -7.03
N LEU A 704 57.20 60.22 -6.35
CA LEU A 704 56.99 61.28 -5.40
C LEU A 704 57.93 61.18 -4.21
N ILE A 705 58.13 59.95 -3.67
CA ILE A 705 59.08 59.69 -2.59
C ILE A 705 60.52 60.06 -3.01
N GLY A 706 60.90 59.67 -4.24
CA GLY A 706 62.20 59.97 -4.80
C GLY A 706 62.46 61.47 -4.96
N THR A 707 61.44 62.21 -5.42
CA THR A 707 61.51 63.66 -5.59
C THR A 707 61.64 64.39 -4.27
N VAL A 708 60.83 63.99 -3.27
CA VAL A 708 60.82 64.62 -1.92
C VAL A 708 62.13 64.38 -1.20
N LEU A 709 62.73 63.26 -1.34
CA LEU A 709 64.01 62.91 -0.67
C LEU A 709 65.23 63.34 -1.48
N SER A 710 65.05 63.92 -2.67
CA SER A 710 66.14 64.26 -3.63
C SER A 710 67.07 63.06 -3.89
N ASN A 711 66.49 61.84 -3.85
CA ASN A 711 67.21 60.62 -4.04
C ASN A 711 66.28 59.60 -4.75
N GLU A 712 66.49 59.51 -6.09
CA GLU A 712 65.69 58.59 -6.91
C GLU A 712 65.73 57.13 -6.45
N LYS A 713 66.81 56.66 -5.80
CA LYS A 713 66.93 55.30 -5.28
C LYS A 713 66.08 55.06 -4.02
N ALA A 714 65.76 56.09 -3.25
CA ALA A 714 64.99 56.00 -2.05
C ALA A 714 63.50 55.60 -2.37
N GLY A 715 63.02 56.02 -3.52
CA GLY A 715 61.67 55.63 -3.99
C GLY A 715 61.58 54.19 -4.50
N ILE A 716 62.75 53.59 -4.82
CA ILE A 716 62.79 52.21 -5.34
C ILE A 716 62.92 51.17 -4.21
N GLN A 717 63.06 51.58 -2.96
CA GLN A 717 63.19 50.65 -1.83
C GLN A 717 61.94 49.85 -1.62
N GLN A 718 62.06 48.53 -1.54
CA GLN A 718 60.95 47.66 -1.34
C GLN A 718 60.44 47.72 0.12
N ALA A 719 59.19 48.05 0.25
CA ALA A 719 58.45 47.80 1.51
C ALA A 719 57.97 46.35 1.49
N LYS A 720 58.56 45.52 2.35
CA LYS A 720 58.34 44.05 2.35
C LYS A 720 57.20 43.62 3.26
N ASN A 721 56.89 44.42 4.26
CA ASN A 721 55.84 44.08 5.23
C ASN A 721 54.92 45.26 5.45
N ALA A 722 53.66 45.04 5.58
CA ALA A 722 52.69 46.04 6.01
C ALA A 722 51.69 45.42 7.01
N PHE A 723 51.09 46.28 7.76
CA PHE A 723 50.02 45.91 8.71
C PHE A 723 48.99 47.01 8.80
N CYS A 724 47.75 46.60 8.97
CA CYS A 724 46.69 47.57 9.35
C CYS A 724 45.55 46.80 10.09
N THR A 725 44.82 47.51 10.93
CA THR A 725 43.47 47.15 11.29
C THR A 725 42.52 47.95 10.39
N PHE A 726 41.36 47.40 10.13
CA PHE A 726 40.38 48.02 9.30
C PHE A 726 38.99 47.84 9.80
N LYS A 727 38.11 48.75 9.45
CA LYS A 727 36.68 48.63 9.63
C LYS A 727 36.00 48.84 8.29
N ILE A 728 35.01 48.01 8.01
CA ILE A 728 34.19 48.10 6.80
C ILE A 728 32.77 48.55 7.24
N SER A 729 32.23 49.52 6.53
CA SER A 729 30.88 49.99 6.73
C SER A 729 30.23 50.24 5.36
N ASN A 730 29.19 49.42 5.04
CA ASN A 730 28.49 49.53 3.76
C ASN A 730 29.43 49.47 2.54
N GLY A 731 30.38 48.54 2.56
CA GLY A 731 31.34 48.38 1.46
C GLY A 731 32.49 49.36 1.44
N ILE A 732 32.59 50.21 2.42
CA ILE A 732 33.71 51.17 2.54
C ILE A 732 34.62 50.68 3.64
N LEU A 733 35.81 50.24 3.28
CA LEU A 733 36.89 49.89 4.21
C LEU A 733 37.59 51.15 4.67
N THR A 734 37.77 51.35 5.97
CA THR A 734 38.53 52.43 6.56
C THR A 734 39.65 51.90 7.42
N THR A 735 40.79 52.51 7.37
CA THR A 735 41.94 52.28 8.27
C THR A 735 42.53 53.59 8.78
N ASN A 736 43.08 53.59 9.99
CA ASN A 736 43.78 54.74 10.56
C ASN A 736 45.15 54.38 11.10
N ASP A 737 45.56 53.11 11.00
CA ASP A 737 46.79 52.57 11.52
C ASP A 737 47.60 51.75 10.47
N PHE A 738 47.33 51.99 9.18
CA PHE A 738 48.17 51.36 8.17
C PHE A 738 49.63 51.70 8.39
N GLN A 739 50.51 50.72 8.40
CA GLN A 739 51.93 50.88 8.63
C GLN A 739 52.72 49.99 7.65
N THR A 740 53.80 50.51 7.18
CA THR A 740 54.82 49.77 6.40
C THR A 740 56.14 50.39 6.55
N SER A 741 57.21 49.65 6.19
CA SER A 741 58.56 50.20 6.31
C SER A 741 59.49 49.62 5.23
N THR A 742 60.41 50.45 4.83
CA THR A 742 61.59 50.03 4.06
C THR A 742 62.82 49.95 4.98
N SER A 743 63.97 49.66 4.46
CA SER A 743 65.24 49.68 5.23
C SER A 743 65.52 51.06 5.85
N SER A 744 65.01 52.13 5.27
CA SER A 744 65.35 53.52 5.65
C SER A 744 64.14 54.38 5.99
N LEU A 745 62.94 53.96 5.72
CA LEU A 745 61.72 54.77 5.91
C LEU A 745 60.66 53.98 6.64
N ASN A 746 59.90 54.71 7.46
CA ASN A 746 58.67 54.24 8.07
C ASN A 746 57.49 54.98 7.44
N PHE A 747 56.40 54.27 7.15
CA PHE A 747 55.19 54.85 6.62
C PHE A 747 54.00 54.56 7.52
N ALA A 748 53.18 55.53 7.71
CA ALA A 748 51.89 55.39 8.36
C ALA A 748 50.79 56.03 7.49
N GLY A 749 49.63 55.39 7.42
CA GLY A 749 48.54 55.89 6.56
C GLY A 749 47.19 55.74 7.20
N ASP A 750 46.28 56.61 6.81
CA ASP A 750 44.88 56.57 7.13
C ASP A 750 44.07 56.85 5.87
N GLY A 751 42.89 56.27 5.77
CA GLY A 751 42.05 56.47 4.61
C GLY A 751 40.98 55.45 4.45
N SER A 752 40.42 55.45 3.28
CA SER A 752 39.32 54.53 2.95
C SER A 752 39.48 53.92 1.53
N VAL A 753 38.92 52.75 1.38
CA VAL A 753 38.76 52.04 0.09
C VAL A 753 37.28 51.75 -0.07
N ASN A 754 36.64 52.29 -1.07
CA ASN A 754 35.31 51.90 -1.47
C ASN A 754 35.43 50.62 -2.35
N LEU A 755 35.02 49.51 -1.80
CA LEU A 755 35.13 48.19 -2.45
C LEU A 755 34.13 48.04 -3.61
N ALA A 756 32.96 48.67 -3.53
CA ALA A 756 31.95 48.65 -4.59
C ALA A 756 32.43 49.41 -5.83
N ASN A 757 32.87 50.65 -5.65
CA ASN A 757 33.32 51.54 -6.72
C ASN A 757 34.78 51.34 -7.09
N ARG A 758 35.50 50.48 -6.31
CA ARG A 758 36.95 50.19 -6.47
C ARG A 758 37.77 51.51 -6.49
N THR A 759 37.53 52.40 -5.52
CA THR A 759 38.25 53.68 -5.41
C THR A 759 38.97 53.79 -4.09
N LEU A 760 40.08 54.51 -4.07
CA LEU A 760 40.90 54.82 -2.91
C LEU A 760 40.79 56.29 -2.56
N ASP A 761 40.81 56.57 -1.26
CA ASP A 761 41.04 57.88 -0.65
C ASP A 761 41.93 57.68 0.58
N MET A 762 43.23 57.90 0.45
CA MET A 762 44.20 57.55 1.49
C MET A 762 45.26 58.63 1.63
N THR A 763 45.57 58.96 2.88
CA THR A 763 46.68 59.81 3.23
C THR A 763 47.82 58.95 3.76
N MET A 764 49.01 59.12 3.17
CA MET A 764 50.21 58.42 3.59
C MET A 764 51.21 59.38 4.13
N ARG A 765 51.83 59.13 5.30
CA ARG A 765 52.87 59.92 5.95
C ARG A 765 54.15 59.08 6.00
N MET A 766 55.29 59.75 5.82
CA MET A 766 56.59 59.12 5.78
C MET A 766 57.58 59.75 6.77
N ASN A 767 58.32 58.92 7.50
CA ASN A 767 59.43 59.34 8.38
C ASN A 767 60.74 58.56 8.06
N ALA A 768 61.86 59.20 8.18
CA ALA A 768 63.15 58.55 8.01
C ALA A 768 63.45 57.59 9.17
N ARG A 769 64.03 56.41 8.83
CA ARG A 769 64.41 55.34 9.78
C ARG A 769 65.92 55.26 9.95
N GLY A 770 66.43 55.17 11.13
CA GLY A 770 67.85 54.98 11.46
C GLY A 770 68.61 56.22 11.91
N PHE A 771 69.79 56.07 12.56
CA PHE A 771 70.50 57.13 13.26
C PHE A 771 70.98 58.23 12.34
N VAL A 772 71.47 57.94 11.16
CA VAL A 772 71.99 58.99 10.22
C VAL A 772 70.93 59.87 9.63
N LEU A 773 69.82 59.31 9.18
CA LEU A 773 68.68 60.06 8.67
C LEU A 773 67.81 60.65 9.82
N GLY A 774 67.82 60.03 10.97
CA GLY A 774 67.20 60.57 12.18
C GLY A 774 67.87 61.83 12.71
N LEU A 775 69.20 61.95 12.51
CA LEU A 775 69.90 63.18 12.82
C LEU A 775 69.57 64.38 11.89
N ILE A 776 69.37 64.08 10.60
CA ILE A 776 68.95 65.08 9.63
C ILE A 776 67.50 65.51 9.86
N THR A 777 66.66 64.62 10.34
CA THR A 777 65.25 64.86 10.63
C THR A 777 64.95 65.35 12.04
N LEU A 778 65.95 65.33 12.97
CA LEU A 778 65.80 65.77 14.32
C LEU A 778 65.23 67.21 14.46
N PRO A 779 65.67 68.19 13.64
CA PRO A 779 65.04 69.51 13.65
C PRO A 779 63.60 69.48 13.02
N LEU A 780 63.30 68.49 12.20
CA LEU A 780 62.06 68.38 11.50
C LEU A 780 61.03 67.47 12.20
N ARG A 781 61.38 66.91 13.40
CA ARG A 781 60.48 66.06 14.23
C ARG A 781 59.12 66.72 14.53
N PRO A 782 59.02 68.03 14.80
CA PRO A 782 57.74 68.68 14.89
C PRO A 782 56.94 68.71 13.59
N PHE A 783 57.68 68.46 12.48
CA PHE A 783 57.15 68.44 11.14
C PHE A 783 57.11 67.00 10.58
N SER A 784 56.89 65.99 11.42
CA SER A 784 56.80 64.56 10.98
C SER A 784 55.79 64.27 9.90
N GLY A 785 55.09 65.26 9.46
CA GLY A 785 54.14 65.24 8.32
C GLY A 785 54.60 66.09 7.16
N LEU A 786 55.86 66.60 7.14
CA LEU A 786 56.37 67.26 5.92
C LEU A 786 56.35 66.38 4.68
N PHE A 787 56.43 65.07 4.88
CA PHE A 787 56.41 64.08 3.83
C PHE A 787 55.01 63.39 3.90
N GLN A 788 54.05 64.08 3.41
CA GLN A 788 52.66 63.58 3.37
C GLN A 788 52.15 63.57 1.93
N PHE A 789 51.49 62.50 1.60
CA PHE A 789 50.94 62.27 0.27
C PHE A 789 49.45 61.89 0.38
N HIS A 790 48.68 62.32 -0.57
CA HIS A 790 47.29 61.97 -0.70
C HIS A 790 47.08 61.18 -1.99
N GLY A 791 46.53 59.98 -1.83
CA GLY A 791 46.19 59.12 -2.97
C GLY A 791 44.69 59.02 -3.13
N SER A 792 44.22 59.29 -4.30
CA SER A 792 42.79 59.21 -4.63
C SER A 792 42.53 58.63 -6.02
N GLY A 793 41.29 58.16 -6.26
CA GLY A 793 40.83 57.69 -7.56
C GLY A 793 40.67 56.18 -7.67
N PRO A 794 40.51 55.64 -8.87
CA PRO A 794 40.34 54.17 -9.09
C PRO A 794 41.56 53.37 -8.59
N LEU A 795 41.32 52.19 -7.98
CA LEU A 795 42.41 51.31 -7.50
C LEU A 795 43.38 50.91 -8.58
N ARG A 796 42.98 50.89 -9.87
CA ARG A 796 43.82 50.56 -11.02
C ARG A 796 44.63 51.74 -11.53
N ASP A 797 44.23 52.99 -11.22
CA ASP A 797 44.88 54.21 -11.67
C ASP A 797 44.81 55.25 -10.58
N THR A 798 45.41 54.95 -9.45
CA THR A 798 45.44 55.86 -8.28
C THR A 798 46.37 57.02 -8.53
N LYS A 799 45.90 58.24 -8.25
CA LYS A 799 46.70 59.45 -8.37
C LYS A 799 47.19 59.86 -7.00
N TRP A 800 48.52 60.04 -6.88
CA TRP A 800 49.12 60.52 -5.62
C TRP A 800 49.64 61.93 -5.81
N GLU A 801 49.40 62.77 -4.80
CA GLU A 801 49.83 64.17 -4.75
C GLU A 801 50.51 64.47 -3.45
N SER A 802 51.53 65.36 -3.46
CA SER A 802 52.15 65.84 -2.23
C SER A 802 51.17 66.81 -1.52
N MET A 803 50.98 66.60 -0.26
CA MET A 803 50.09 67.43 0.56
C MET A 803 50.84 68.41 1.47
N LYS A 804 50.11 69.52 1.80
CA LYS A 804 50.56 70.36 2.91
C LYS A 804 50.47 69.60 4.22
N PHE A 805 51.41 69.81 5.13
CA PHE A 805 51.49 69.19 6.39
C PHE A 805 50.19 69.38 7.25
N THR A 806 49.72 68.27 7.75
CA THR A 806 48.67 68.21 8.80
C THR A 806 49.14 67.36 9.93
N ASN A 807 48.80 67.64 11.18
CA ASN A 807 49.18 66.81 12.34
C ASN A 807 48.59 65.42 12.15
N PRO A 808 49.40 64.38 12.26
CA PRO A 808 48.91 63.00 12.15
C PRO A 808 48.02 62.69 13.35
N PRO A 809 47.01 61.77 13.17
CA PRO A 809 46.26 61.24 14.28
C PRO A 809 47.19 60.65 15.36
N ALA A 810 46.84 60.71 16.64
CA ALA A 810 47.68 60.24 17.76
C ALA A 810 48.18 58.78 17.58
N ALA A 811 47.37 57.89 17.07
CA ALA A 811 47.71 56.50 16.75
C ALA A 811 48.88 56.40 15.73
N GLN A 812 48.97 57.33 14.78
CA GLN A 812 50.04 57.32 13.77
C GLN A 812 51.32 57.97 14.22
N GLN A 813 51.27 58.87 15.16
CA GLN A 813 52.50 59.50 15.74
C GLN A 813 53.41 58.44 16.34
N GLU A 814 52.89 57.49 17.06
CA GLU A 814 53.66 56.38 17.66
C GLU A 814 54.19 55.43 16.59
N LEU A 815 53.38 55.07 15.57
CA LEU A 815 53.77 54.19 14.45
C LEU A 815 54.86 54.75 13.57
N LEU A 816 54.94 56.05 13.41
CA LEU A 816 56.03 56.72 12.67
C LEU A 816 57.33 56.76 13.46
N MET A 817 57.31 56.59 14.75
CA MET A 817 58.49 56.60 15.65
C MET A 817 59.03 55.22 15.93
N GLU A 818 58.19 54.21 15.95
CA GLU A 818 58.59 52.82 16.29
C GLU A 818 59.02 52.03 15.06
N THR A 819 59.97 51.11 15.26
CA THR A 819 60.21 50.01 14.31
C THR A 819 59.00 49.10 14.32
N PRO A 820 58.35 48.81 13.18
CA PRO A 820 57.20 47.91 13.17
C PRO A 820 57.60 46.58 13.79
N LYS A 821 57.07 46.28 14.97
CA LYS A 821 57.10 44.93 15.52
C LYS A 821 56.14 44.08 14.73
N ALA A 822 56.57 42.94 14.21
CA ALA A 822 55.63 41.97 13.63
C ALA A 822 54.61 41.61 14.75
N LYS A 823 53.39 42.21 14.65
CA LYS A 823 52.27 41.77 15.49
C LYS A 823 51.88 40.37 15.07
N ILE A 824 52.05 39.43 15.96
CA ILE A 824 51.66 38.04 15.72
C ILE A 824 50.15 38.06 15.47
N VAL A 825 49.73 37.69 14.28
CA VAL A 825 48.33 37.45 14.00
C VAL A 825 47.87 36.28 14.85
N PRO A 826 46.83 36.44 15.70
CA PRO A 826 46.40 35.34 16.54
C PRO A 826 45.97 34.15 15.67
N THR A 827 46.46 32.94 16.02
CA THR A 827 45.97 31.68 15.45
C THR A 827 44.47 31.59 15.63
N PRO A 828 43.73 31.03 14.68
CA PRO A 828 42.28 30.87 14.77
C PRO A 828 41.90 30.19 16.09
N ARG A 829 40.95 30.71 16.83
CA ARG A 829 40.38 30.02 17.97
C ARG A 829 39.66 28.78 17.46
N GLU A 830 40.11 27.60 17.87
CA GLU A 830 39.34 26.40 17.73
C GLU A 830 38.05 26.60 18.51
N SER A 831 36.94 26.64 17.80
CA SER A 831 35.61 26.67 18.44
C SER A 831 35.38 25.30 19.03
N HIS A 832 35.41 25.18 20.36
CA HIS A 832 34.82 24.03 21.02
C HIS A 832 33.32 24.03 20.78
N PHE A 833 32.84 23.04 20.09
CA PHE A 833 31.41 22.72 19.93
C PHE A 833 31.03 21.69 21.00
#